data_ab29054eb67f73095e6087d3a3b6e68d
#
_entry.id   ab29054eb67f73095e6087d3a3b6e68d
#
_cell.length_a   1.000
_cell.length_b   1.000
_cell.length_c   1.000
_cell.angle_alpha   90.00
_cell.angle_beta   90.00
_cell.angle_gamma   90.00
#
_symmetry.space_group_name_H-M   'P 1'
#
loop_
_entity.id
_entity.type
_entity.pdbx_description
1 polymer ?
#
loop_
_entity_poly.entity_id
_entity_poly.type
_entity_poly.pdbx_seq_one_letter_code
_entity_poly.pdbx_strand_id
1 'polypeptide(L)'
;MRKKDKGILVKKLILLFLSIITIISAQGTWMMSGRVHSELKWQTISTKHFNIHYHQGIESIGKEGAVIAEHVRPILLEQMDVDTIPKIDIIFTTEDEIMNGYAMYTYQTFIWVDQNDAAIWLEKGKWLEQVLSHELQHIILLHKTKTWLPQPMSQLLSGMPGWVVEGTAEYETEEWRPYRADLSHKAHVLLNKMGSMDPHHDGFSKMLYWADRFGDSTITATLAYRNSFKLFRFGSGFKKATGVTVSQFNEDWRRHMNTYYYGYRAQKETYKEMGEVVSLPIKKMQSFSFYEDSTKLAILGLLDKDQQDVSLIITRRDTSAERKRLQKWEKNIEKLKKKDKKTIKDSIAIEKDFKPKVLWEKEEIDYGQFHQSMAWSSDGTKLAYSKYHFGVNQSQIYDIKVYDTKTKKHFWLTKSLRATYPIWLDSNTVSYVAHHNNISNIFTSGLIENEPRNLTEFTDNTQIAFLSIAPDSGSIAFSMNPKNGNMDIYTFNLSTKQLKQITTNPMADISPVWHPDGQSISYTSNANGVPNIHTVDLSSGTVIINTDAGDGIWTHQWMPKDSLLLSLSLGVVDSVRLVKVDPFRTPDTAPLSLRDNYTSWLKSGPDVSFVNQKPDTLPEISPPKKYRFTKHMRHLGTLVLPIPSSPLITSAITDALGRNIFELIGYLVPSDINKSGLLLGYTTAHFGPLWSIIYSRNMDAAIRPYQKAYMIDMKNGVSFSMTNPINFGESPSSNHSIYTGATFIGHNVTVSKKQDKKTGELIPLDSSSYIDLPIPESGQEGFISFGYQWVNRRPHKINNIAPKHGFGLDIQLDYANKSLFGEFSYTRFETDLFANIALNKSGSQVVYFRLKSMVVSGQPPVQDYVGLTDDPPLYIQGIGPSELLPENHNPRGWSGYRFGNKLIFGSLELRQAVGPLSFNLISDYGNAWSSNIEKEKMVITAGYELRFALGPFVLSGGDAQPIDDWENEKKPVRYFRLALTNPF
;
A
#
# COMPACT_ATOMS: atom_id res chain seq x y z
N MET A 1 4.43 -29.95 27.03
CA MET A 1 3.18 -29.15 27.15
C MET A 1 2.00 -30.09 27.42
N ARG A 2 1.37 -29.97 28.57
CA ARG A 2 0.20 -30.80 28.94
C ARG A 2 -1.02 -30.33 28.11
N LYS A 3 -2.00 -31.24 27.86
CA LYS A 3 -3.20 -30.97 27.06
C LYS A 3 -3.99 -29.69 27.47
N LYS A 4 -3.91 -29.27 28.77
CA LYS A 4 -4.55 -28.05 29.30
C LYS A 4 -3.86 -26.76 28.79
N ASP A 5 -2.53 -26.75 28.67
CA ASP A 5 -1.79 -25.57 28.21
C ASP A 5 -2.01 -25.30 26.72
N LYS A 6 -2.20 -26.35 25.91
CA LYS A 6 -2.59 -26.20 24.49
C LYS A 6 -3.97 -25.56 24.34
N GLY A 7 -4.91 -25.84 25.26
CA GLY A 7 -6.25 -25.26 25.24
C GLY A 7 -6.25 -23.75 25.54
N ILE A 8 -5.44 -23.30 26.47
CA ILE A 8 -5.27 -21.88 26.82
C ILE A 8 -4.58 -21.12 25.69
N LEU A 9 -3.58 -21.73 25.07
CA LEU A 9 -2.84 -21.17 23.97
C LEU A 9 -3.71 -20.96 22.72
N VAL A 10 -4.48 -21.96 22.33
CA VAL A 10 -5.43 -21.86 21.21
C VAL A 10 -6.49 -20.79 21.50
N LYS A 11 -6.95 -20.67 22.73
CA LYS A 11 -7.89 -19.63 23.15
C LYS A 11 -7.31 -18.23 23.02
N LYS A 12 -6.07 -18.01 23.47
CA LYS A 12 -5.37 -16.72 23.33
C LYS A 12 -5.10 -16.35 21.86
N LEU A 13 -4.76 -17.32 21.02
CA LEU A 13 -4.59 -17.14 19.57
C LEU A 13 -5.90 -16.76 18.86
N ILE A 14 -7.00 -17.39 19.24
CA ILE A 14 -8.33 -17.08 18.70
C ILE A 14 -8.78 -15.68 19.18
N LEU A 15 -8.58 -15.35 20.43
CA LEU A 15 -8.82 -14.04 21.03
C LEU A 15 -8.13 -12.93 20.26
N LEU A 16 -6.88 -13.16 19.99
CA LEU A 16 -6.02 -12.26 19.26
C LEU A 16 -6.46 -12.05 17.80
N PHE A 17 -6.72 -13.14 17.11
CA PHE A 17 -7.18 -13.10 15.72
C PHE A 17 -8.49 -12.34 15.56
N LEU A 18 -9.34 -12.37 16.54
CA LEU A 18 -10.67 -11.76 16.51
C LEU A 18 -10.67 -10.30 16.94
N SER A 19 -9.80 -9.90 17.88
CA SER A 19 -9.60 -8.48 18.19
C SER A 19 -8.93 -7.74 17.02
N ILE A 20 -8.05 -8.38 16.28
CA ILE A 20 -7.46 -7.82 15.06
C ILE A 20 -8.52 -7.59 13.98
N ILE A 21 -9.46 -8.51 13.80
CA ILE A 21 -10.54 -8.36 12.81
C ILE A 21 -11.41 -7.15 13.13
N THR A 22 -11.72 -6.90 14.39
CA THR A 22 -12.51 -5.72 14.77
C THR A 22 -11.74 -4.40 14.61
N ILE A 23 -10.44 -4.39 14.90
CA ILE A 23 -9.58 -3.22 14.72
C ILE A 23 -9.34 -2.92 13.22
N ILE A 24 -9.10 -3.94 12.41
CA ILE A 24 -8.93 -3.79 10.94
C ILE A 24 -10.22 -3.27 10.29
N SER A 25 -11.38 -3.57 10.86
CA SER A 25 -12.66 -3.07 10.36
C SER A 25 -12.94 -1.61 10.72
N ALA A 26 -12.18 -1.00 11.62
CA ALA A 26 -12.36 0.38 12.10
C ALA A 26 -11.53 1.40 11.31
N GLN A 27 -11.27 1.15 10.02
CA GLN A 27 -10.41 2.01 9.21
C GLN A 27 -11.09 3.34 8.90
N GLY A 28 -10.68 4.40 9.59
CA GLY A 28 -10.95 5.77 9.20
C GLY A 28 -9.89 6.30 8.22
N THR A 29 -10.15 7.41 7.55
CA THR A 29 -9.21 8.04 6.61
C THR A 29 -7.83 8.27 7.23
N TRP A 30 -7.77 8.67 8.49
CA TRP A 30 -6.52 8.87 9.23
C TRP A 30 -5.72 7.57 9.46
N MET A 31 -6.37 6.42 9.52
CA MET A 31 -5.67 5.13 9.63
C MET A 31 -4.98 4.75 8.33
N MET A 32 -5.55 5.17 7.20
CA MET A 32 -4.97 4.92 5.87
C MET A 32 -3.82 5.87 5.57
N SER A 33 -4.02 7.17 5.83
CA SER A 33 -3.02 8.20 5.55
C SER A 33 -1.97 8.36 6.66
N GLY A 34 -2.28 7.95 7.88
CA GLY A 34 -1.52 8.32 9.07
C GLY A 34 -1.63 9.82 9.41
N ARG A 35 -2.66 10.53 8.86
CA ARG A 35 -2.85 11.97 9.02
C ARG A 35 -4.26 12.29 9.51
N VAL A 36 -4.33 13.26 10.40
CA VAL A 36 -5.57 13.59 11.11
C VAL A 36 -6.38 14.67 10.41
N HIS A 37 -5.75 15.56 9.66
CA HIS A 37 -6.37 16.68 8.93
C HIS A 37 -7.39 17.44 9.78
N SER A 38 -6.94 17.94 10.92
CA SER A 38 -7.78 18.69 11.87
C SER A 38 -8.22 20.06 11.35
N GLU A 39 -7.56 20.59 10.33
CA GLU A 39 -7.89 21.82 9.62
C GLU A 39 -9.19 21.72 8.82
N LEU A 40 -9.68 20.53 8.55
CA LEU A 40 -10.88 20.30 7.75
C LEU A 40 -12.14 20.57 8.57
N LYS A 41 -12.96 21.49 8.05
CA LYS A 41 -14.25 21.89 8.64
C LYS A 41 -15.38 21.18 7.92
N TRP A 42 -15.80 20.06 8.47
CA TRP A 42 -16.77 19.17 7.87
C TRP A 42 -18.20 19.66 7.96
N GLN A 43 -18.92 19.51 6.86
CA GLN A 43 -20.34 19.81 6.70
C GLN A 43 -21.10 18.59 6.19
N THR A 44 -22.41 18.60 6.33
CA THR A 44 -23.30 17.55 5.87
C THR A 44 -24.49 18.16 5.16
N ILE A 45 -24.78 17.67 3.97
CA ILE A 45 -26.07 17.79 3.30
C ILE A 45 -26.74 16.41 3.25
N SER A 46 -28.05 16.39 3.16
CA SER A 46 -28.80 15.13 3.15
C SER A 46 -29.82 15.15 2.02
N THR A 47 -30.00 14.01 1.40
CA THR A 47 -31.06 13.68 0.47
C THR A 47 -32.01 12.65 1.11
N LYS A 48 -32.92 12.09 0.33
CA LYS A 48 -33.80 11.02 0.82
C LYS A 48 -33.01 9.77 1.27
N HIS A 49 -32.01 9.36 0.49
CA HIS A 49 -31.30 8.08 0.72
C HIS A 49 -29.85 8.23 1.16
N PHE A 50 -29.28 9.45 1.15
CA PHE A 50 -27.87 9.69 1.45
C PHE A 50 -27.66 10.83 2.45
N ASN A 51 -26.56 10.71 3.23
CA ASN A 51 -25.94 11.85 3.88
C ASN A 51 -24.58 12.06 3.20
N ILE A 52 -24.32 13.26 2.76
CA ILE A 52 -23.10 13.61 2.05
C ILE A 52 -22.28 14.51 2.97
N HIS A 53 -21.08 14.06 3.30
CA HIS A 53 -20.12 14.74 4.14
C HIS A 53 -18.98 15.27 3.29
N TYR A 54 -18.66 16.52 3.44
CA TYR A 54 -17.61 17.21 2.70
C TYR A 54 -16.99 18.31 3.58
N HIS A 55 -15.78 18.73 3.26
CA HIS A 55 -15.12 19.82 3.95
C HIS A 55 -15.22 21.14 3.18
N GLN A 56 -14.71 22.22 3.76
CA GLN A 56 -14.68 23.54 3.12
C GLN A 56 -14.02 23.48 1.74
N GLY A 57 -14.54 24.26 0.80
CA GLY A 57 -14.00 24.40 -0.56
C GLY A 57 -14.55 23.41 -1.59
N ILE A 58 -15.22 22.33 -1.18
CA ILE A 58 -15.75 21.29 -2.09
C ILE A 58 -17.29 21.09 -1.97
N GLU A 59 -18.01 22.13 -1.61
CA GLU A 59 -19.48 22.06 -1.51
C GLU A 59 -20.16 21.73 -2.85
N SER A 60 -19.61 22.20 -3.97
CA SER A 60 -20.11 21.88 -5.33
C SER A 60 -20.00 20.38 -5.61
N ILE A 61 -18.87 19.77 -5.26
CA ILE A 61 -18.64 18.32 -5.39
C ILE A 61 -19.62 17.54 -4.51
N GLY A 62 -19.84 18.00 -3.28
CA GLY A 62 -20.82 17.39 -2.39
C GLY A 62 -22.25 17.40 -2.97
N LYS A 63 -22.66 18.50 -3.59
CA LYS A 63 -23.98 18.63 -4.27
C LYS A 63 -24.04 17.76 -5.52
N GLU A 64 -22.99 17.77 -6.34
CA GLU A 64 -22.90 16.93 -7.54
C GLU A 64 -22.97 15.45 -7.17
N GLY A 65 -22.19 15.02 -6.17
CA GLY A 65 -22.24 13.65 -5.65
C GLY A 65 -23.61 13.24 -5.11
N ALA A 66 -24.35 14.16 -4.49
CA ALA A 66 -25.73 13.91 -4.07
C ALA A 66 -26.68 13.62 -5.25
N VAL A 67 -26.54 14.38 -6.33
CA VAL A 67 -27.33 14.20 -7.57
C VAL A 67 -26.98 12.86 -8.22
N ILE A 68 -25.70 12.56 -8.38
CA ILE A 68 -25.22 11.30 -8.96
C ILE A 68 -25.74 10.11 -8.13
N ALA A 69 -25.54 10.13 -6.83
CA ALA A 69 -25.91 9.02 -5.95
C ALA A 69 -27.41 8.69 -5.99
N GLU A 70 -28.28 9.71 -5.95
CA GLU A 70 -29.74 9.50 -6.05
C GLU A 70 -30.17 9.00 -7.44
N HIS A 71 -29.44 9.42 -8.50
CA HIS A 71 -29.70 8.98 -9.87
C HIS A 71 -29.37 7.51 -10.09
N VAL A 72 -28.16 7.08 -9.69
CA VAL A 72 -27.69 5.72 -9.96
C VAL A 72 -28.30 4.68 -9.03
N ARG A 73 -28.64 5.06 -7.79
CA ARG A 73 -29.13 4.13 -6.76
C ARG A 73 -30.26 3.20 -7.19
N PRO A 74 -31.38 3.67 -7.78
CA PRO A 74 -32.48 2.77 -8.14
C PRO A 74 -32.06 1.72 -9.16
N ILE A 75 -31.23 2.09 -10.13
CA ILE A 75 -30.75 1.19 -11.17
C ILE A 75 -29.83 0.12 -10.57
N LEU A 76 -28.87 0.51 -9.73
CA LEU A 76 -27.98 -0.44 -9.05
C LEU A 76 -28.72 -1.41 -8.12
N LEU A 77 -29.79 -0.96 -7.47
CA LEU A 77 -30.64 -1.84 -6.65
C LEU A 77 -31.38 -2.85 -7.52
N GLU A 78 -31.93 -2.43 -8.66
CA GLU A 78 -32.63 -3.28 -9.62
C GLU A 78 -31.69 -4.35 -10.20
N GLN A 79 -30.50 -3.94 -10.67
CA GLN A 79 -29.47 -4.85 -11.20
C GLN A 79 -29.12 -5.96 -10.19
N MET A 80 -29.05 -5.61 -8.92
CA MET A 80 -28.71 -6.56 -7.86
C MET A 80 -29.91 -7.27 -7.23
N ASP A 81 -31.13 -7.04 -7.71
CA ASP A 81 -32.35 -7.60 -7.13
C ASP A 81 -32.40 -7.34 -5.60
N VAL A 82 -32.31 -6.06 -5.21
CA VAL A 82 -32.37 -5.56 -3.84
C VAL A 82 -33.46 -4.50 -3.71
N ASP A 83 -34.46 -4.74 -2.86
CA ASP A 83 -35.59 -3.82 -2.70
C ASP A 83 -35.19 -2.51 -2.01
N THR A 84 -34.48 -2.61 -0.89
CA THR A 84 -34.13 -1.44 -0.07
C THR A 84 -32.81 -1.65 0.66
N ILE A 85 -32.08 -0.54 0.91
CA ILE A 85 -30.92 -0.50 1.77
C ILE A 85 -30.99 0.67 2.74
N PRO A 86 -30.32 0.61 3.90
CA PRO A 86 -30.21 1.75 4.80
C PRO A 86 -29.61 2.98 4.15
N LYS A 87 -29.85 4.13 4.77
CA LYS A 87 -29.26 5.40 4.34
C LYS A 87 -27.72 5.34 4.38
N ILE A 88 -27.10 5.75 3.29
CA ILE A 88 -25.64 5.67 3.08
C ILE A 88 -24.99 7.02 3.43
N ASP A 89 -23.84 6.97 4.09
CA ASP A 89 -22.95 8.13 4.27
C ASP A 89 -21.89 8.13 3.15
N ILE A 90 -21.81 9.22 2.40
CA ILE A 90 -20.80 9.46 1.36
C ILE A 90 -19.86 10.56 1.88
N ILE A 91 -18.56 10.29 1.87
CA ILE A 91 -17.54 11.20 2.37
C ILE A 91 -16.64 11.63 1.21
N PHE A 92 -16.61 12.92 0.91
CA PHE A 92 -15.71 13.51 -0.08
C PHE A 92 -14.58 14.25 0.60
N THR A 93 -13.35 13.99 0.17
CA THR A 93 -12.17 14.70 0.61
C THR A 93 -11.20 14.93 -0.55
N THR A 94 -10.47 16.03 -0.50
CA THR A 94 -9.37 16.33 -1.44
C THR A 94 -8.01 16.13 -0.78
N GLU A 95 -7.97 15.83 0.50
CA GLU A 95 -6.71 15.58 1.20
C GLU A 95 -6.23 14.16 0.89
N ASP A 96 -4.94 14.03 0.68
CA ASP A 96 -4.24 12.81 0.33
C ASP A 96 -4.63 12.17 -1.03
N GLU A 97 -3.65 11.74 -1.77
CA GLU A 97 -3.82 10.96 -3.01
C GLU A 97 -3.51 9.48 -2.74
N ILE A 98 -4.36 8.83 -1.94
CA ILE A 98 -4.11 7.46 -1.44
C ILE A 98 -4.78 6.43 -2.35
N MET A 99 -6.05 6.66 -2.67
CA MET A 99 -6.87 5.79 -3.51
C MET A 99 -8.07 6.59 -4.08
N ASN A 100 -8.78 5.99 -5.02
CA ASN A 100 -9.94 6.64 -5.65
C ASN A 100 -11.15 6.64 -4.73
N GLY A 101 -11.58 5.46 -4.29
CA GLY A 101 -12.71 5.25 -3.41
C GLY A 101 -12.52 4.06 -2.50
N TYR A 102 -13.39 3.95 -1.51
CA TYR A 102 -13.44 2.82 -0.59
C TYR A 102 -14.83 2.68 0.03
N ALA A 103 -15.45 1.55 -0.16
CA ALA A 103 -16.77 1.24 0.37
C ALA A 103 -16.73 0.32 1.60
N MET A 104 -17.61 0.56 2.57
CA MET A 104 -17.70 -0.22 3.81
C MET A 104 -19.07 -0.89 3.96
N TYR A 105 -19.08 -2.07 4.56
CA TYR A 105 -20.32 -2.79 4.91
C TYR A 105 -21.21 -2.05 5.92
N THR A 106 -20.70 -1.00 6.53
CA THR A 106 -21.43 -0.11 7.45
C THR A 106 -22.23 0.97 6.73
N TYR A 107 -22.40 0.86 5.41
CA TYR A 107 -23.08 1.83 4.54
C TYR A 107 -22.38 3.19 4.51
N GLN A 108 -21.09 3.15 4.33
CA GLN A 108 -20.22 4.33 4.17
C GLN A 108 -19.35 4.14 2.94
N THR A 109 -19.10 5.23 2.23
CA THR A 109 -18.08 5.27 1.19
C THR A 109 -17.27 6.57 1.28
N PHE A 110 -15.96 6.43 1.07
CA PHE A 110 -15.00 7.53 1.04
C PHE A 110 -14.54 7.71 -0.40
N ILE A 111 -14.55 8.94 -0.88
CA ILE A 111 -14.10 9.32 -2.21
C ILE A 111 -13.02 10.38 -2.08
N TRP A 112 -11.82 10.07 -2.53
CA TRP A 112 -10.71 11.03 -2.61
C TRP A 112 -10.77 11.73 -3.97
N VAL A 113 -11.24 12.96 -3.95
CA VAL A 113 -11.30 13.82 -5.13
C VAL A 113 -9.90 14.33 -5.49
N ASP A 114 -9.71 14.88 -6.67
CA ASP A 114 -8.42 15.39 -7.17
C ASP A 114 -7.34 14.30 -7.39
N GLN A 115 -7.76 13.17 -7.94
CA GLN A 115 -6.82 12.13 -8.36
C GLN A 115 -6.15 12.50 -9.68
N ASN A 116 -4.83 12.41 -9.71
CA ASN A 116 -4.08 12.50 -10.95
C ASN A 116 -4.41 11.30 -11.87
N ASP A 117 -4.36 11.52 -13.18
CA ASP A 117 -4.60 10.52 -14.21
C ASP A 117 -6.02 9.92 -14.25
N ALA A 118 -6.97 10.45 -13.46
CA ALA A 118 -8.35 9.98 -13.47
C ALA A 118 -8.94 9.95 -14.89
N ALA A 119 -8.67 10.98 -15.70
CA ALA A 119 -9.17 11.06 -17.07
C ALA A 119 -8.63 9.96 -17.99
N ILE A 120 -7.39 9.53 -17.80
CA ILE A 120 -6.77 8.47 -18.60
C ILE A 120 -7.45 7.13 -18.34
N TRP A 121 -7.79 6.88 -17.09
CA TRP A 121 -8.49 5.66 -16.68
C TRP A 121 -9.89 5.58 -17.26
N LEU A 122 -10.55 6.74 -17.46
CA LEU A 122 -11.91 6.80 -17.95
C LEU A 122 -12.02 6.78 -19.49
N GLU A 123 -11.04 7.34 -20.20
CA GLU A 123 -11.04 7.50 -21.65
C GLU A 123 -12.19 8.41 -22.14
N LYS A 124 -13.40 8.11 -21.73
CA LYS A 124 -14.61 8.91 -21.92
C LYS A 124 -15.46 8.90 -20.64
N GLY A 125 -16.35 9.86 -20.49
CA GLY A 125 -17.18 10.00 -19.30
C GLY A 125 -16.53 10.83 -18.20
N LYS A 126 -17.07 10.73 -17.00
CA LYS A 126 -16.67 11.55 -15.86
C LYS A 126 -16.25 10.70 -14.68
N TRP A 127 -15.15 11.10 -14.08
CA TRP A 127 -14.53 10.34 -13.00
C TRP A 127 -15.41 10.22 -11.75
N LEU A 128 -16.09 11.33 -11.35
CA LEU A 128 -16.88 11.33 -10.12
C LEU A 128 -18.12 10.42 -10.23
N GLU A 129 -18.82 10.47 -11.38
CA GLU A 129 -19.95 9.60 -11.69
C GLU A 129 -19.52 8.13 -11.67
N GLN A 130 -18.38 7.84 -12.27
CA GLN A 130 -17.88 6.48 -12.40
C GLN A 130 -17.46 5.90 -11.04
N VAL A 131 -16.60 6.60 -10.30
CA VAL A 131 -16.09 6.09 -9.01
C VAL A 131 -17.21 5.98 -7.99
N LEU A 132 -18.11 6.94 -7.94
CA LEU A 132 -19.22 6.92 -6.99
C LEU A 132 -20.20 5.77 -7.28
N SER A 133 -20.52 5.51 -8.55
CA SER A 133 -21.35 4.37 -8.96
C SER A 133 -20.70 3.04 -8.58
N HIS A 134 -19.39 2.90 -8.83
CA HIS A 134 -18.59 1.73 -8.47
C HIS A 134 -18.63 1.46 -6.95
N GLU A 135 -18.38 2.48 -6.13
CA GLU A 135 -18.35 2.34 -4.67
C GLU A 135 -19.75 2.07 -4.08
N LEU A 136 -20.79 2.67 -4.65
CA LEU A 136 -22.17 2.38 -4.25
C LEU A 136 -22.57 0.94 -4.58
N GLN A 137 -22.11 0.41 -5.71
CA GLN A 137 -22.33 -0.98 -6.08
C GLN A 137 -21.71 -1.94 -5.06
N HIS A 138 -20.50 -1.66 -4.56
CA HIS A 138 -19.91 -2.44 -3.48
C HIS A 138 -20.80 -2.49 -2.22
N ILE A 139 -21.37 -1.36 -1.82
CA ILE A 139 -22.27 -1.32 -0.66
C ILE A 139 -23.50 -2.20 -0.90
N ILE A 140 -24.07 -2.18 -2.11
CA ILE A 140 -25.24 -3.00 -2.47
C ILE A 140 -24.87 -4.49 -2.49
N LEU A 141 -23.72 -4.86 -3.04
CA LEU A 141 -23.19 -6.22 -3.01
C LEU A 141 -23.00 -6.74 -1.58
N LEU A 142 -22.38 -5.93 -0.72
CA LEU A 142 -22.18 -6.25 0.70
C LEU A 142 -23.51 -6.39 1.44
N HIS A 143 -24.51 -5.59 1.10
CA HIS A 143 -25.87 -5.71 1.60
C HIS A 143 -26.55 -7.01 1.12
N LYS A 144 -26.49 -7.30 -0.17
CA LYS A 144 -27.07 -8.52 -0.79
C LYS A 144 -26.50 -9.79 -0.15
N THR A 145 -25.21 -9.79 0.17
CA THR A 145 -24.52 -10.96 0.73
C THR A 145 -24.56 -11.04 2.27
N LYS A 146 -25.18 -10.05 2.93
CA LYS A 146 -25.30 -10.00 4.41
C LYS A 146 -26.02 -11.24 4.97
N THR A 147 -25.56 -11.69 6.14
CA THR A 147 -26.13 -12.81 6.88
C THR A 147 -26.41 -12.39 8.33
N TRP A 148 -26.84 -13.32 9.16
CA TRP A 148 -27.03 -13.08 10.59
C TRP A 148 -25.72 -12.95 11.37
N LEU A 149 -24.59 -13.43 10.82
CA LEU A 149 -23.26 -13.23 11.41
C LEU A 149 -22.81 -11.77 11.27
N PRO A 150 -22.02 -11.26 12.23
CA PRO A 150 -21.32 -9.99 12.07
C PRO A 150 -20.56 -9.94 10.73
N GLN A 151 -20.62 -8.80 10.04
CA GLN A 151 -20.12 -8.69 8.66
C GLN A 151 -18.68 -9.15 8.45
N PRO A 152 -17.67 -8.80 9.28
CA PRO A 152 -16.32 -9.30 9.07
C PRO A 152 -16.23 -10.83 9.06
N MET A 153 -16.99 -11.51 9.94
CA MET A 153 -17.06 -12.97 9.95
C MET A 153 -17.85 -13.52 8.76
N SER A 154 -18.96 -12.87 8.41
CA SER A 154 -19.76 -13.26 7.26
C SER A 154 -18.92 -13.22 5.98
N GLN A 155 -18.13 -12.17 5.78
CA GLN A 155 -17.23 -12.05 4.64
C GLN A 155 -16.13 -13.12 4.63
N LEU A 156 -15.44 -13.31 5.76
CA LEU A 156 -14.39 -14.31 5.89
C LEU A 156 -14.91 -15.73 5.58
N LEU A 157 -16.10 -16.05 6.09
CA LEU A 157 -16.71 -17.36 5.90
C LEU A 157 -17.42 -17.52 4.55
N SER A 158 -17.69 -16.45 3.81
CA SER A 158 -18.37 -16.48 2.52
C SER A 158 -17.60 -17.27 1.47
N GLY A 159 -16.27 -17.23 1.51
CA GLY A 159 -15.39 -17.75 0.48
C GLY A 159 -15.54 -16.99 -0.85
N MET A 160 -16.07 -15.76 -0.82
CA MET A 160 -16.19 -14.89 -1.98
C MET A 160 -14.80 -14.36 -2.36
N PRO A 161 -14.31 -14.63 -3.56
CA PRO A 161 -13.01 -14.16 -3.98
C PRO A 161 -13.03 -12.65 -4.32
N GLY A 162 -11.90 -11.97 -4.21
CA GLY A 162 -11.79 -10.53 -4.51
C GLY A 162 -12.23 -10.17 -5.92
N TRP A 163 -12.00 -11.05 -6.91
CA TRP A 163 -12.45 -10.81 -8.27
C TRP A 163 -13.99 -10.73 -8.43
N VAL A 164 -14.76 -11.31 -7.50
CA VAL A 164 -16.23 -11.15 -7.50
C VAL A 164 -16.60 -9.79 -6.93
N VAL A 165 -15.91 -9.34 -5.90
CA VAL A 165 -16.18 -8.04 -5.27
C VAL A 165 -15.94 -6.92 -6.27
N GLU A 166 -14.73 -6.84 -6.81
CA GLU A 166 -14.37 -5.80 -7.79
C GLU A 166 -15.07 -6.01 -9.14
N GLY A 167 -15.11 -7.26 -9.60
CA GLY A 167 -15.72 -7.59 -10.89
C GLY A 167 -17.21 -7.28 -10.96
N THR A 168 -17.97 -7.42 -9.86
CA THR A 168 -19.38 -7.04 -9.86
C THR A 168 -19.53 -5.53 -9.98
N ALA A 169 -18.70 -4.74 -9.28
CA ALA A 169 -18.73 -3.29 -9.40
C ALA A 169 -18.37 -2.83 -10.82
N GLU A 170 -17.31 -3.37 -11.41
CA GLU A 170 -16.92 -3.09 -12.79
C GLU A 170 -18.04 -3.49 -13.79
N TYR A 171 -18.60 -4.69 -13.64
CA TYR A 171 -19.62 -5.24 -14.53
C TYR A 171 -20.91 -4.41 -14.55
N GLU A 172 -21.36 -3.95 -13.39
CA GLU A 172 -22.62 -3.21 -13.23
C GLU A 172 -22.50 -1.71 -13.53
N THR A 173 -21.27 -1.16 -13.56
CA THR A 173 -21.08 0.30 -13.65
C THR A 173 -20.10 0.75 -14.72
N GLU A 174 -19.34 -0.16 -15.35
CA GLU A 174 -18.26 0.22 -16.26
C GLU A 174 -18.36 -0.45 -17.64
N GLU A 175 -17.85 0.27 -18.65
CA GLU A 175 -17.57 -0.33 -19.95
C GLU A 175 -16.18 -0.95 -19.98
N TRP A 176 -16.01 -2.06 -20.71
CA TRP A 176 -14.67 -2.60 -20.98
C TRP A 176 -13.91 -1.66 -21.92
N ARG A 177 -12.84 -1.08 -21.42
CA ARG A 177 -12.08 -0.04 -22.14
C ARG A 177 -10.63 -0.44 -22.35
N PRO A 178 -9.99 0.00 -23.46
CA PRO A 178 -8.62 -0.36 -23.80
C PRO A 178 -7.58 -0.01 -22.74
N TYR A 179 -7.53 1.25 -22.30
CA TYR A 179 -6.54 1.69 -21.31
C TYR A 179 -6.88 1.25 -19.89
N ARG A 180 -8.14 1.28 -19.54
CA ARG A 180 -8.61 0.92 -18.19
C ARG A 180 -8.47 -0.56 -17.90
N ALA A 181 -8.87 -1.43 -18.83
CA ALA A 181 -9.01 -2.86 -18.58
C ALA A 181 -8.19 -3.73 -19.56
N ASP A 182 -8.41 -3.58 -20.87
CA ASP A 182 -7.95 -4.56 -21.86
C ASP A 182 -6.42 -4.69 -21.94
N LEU A 183 -5.69 -3.58 -21.90
CA LEU A 183 -4.24 -3.58 -22.04
C LEU A 183 -3.56 -4.41 -20.94
N SER A 184 -3.95 -4.19 -19.70
CA SER A 184 -3.41 -4.93 -18.53
C SER A 184 -3.87 -6.38 -18.54
N HIS A 185 -5.14 -6.63 -18.79
CA HIS A 185 -5.73 -7.96 -18.84
C HIS A 185 -5.05 -8.84 -19.92
N LYS A 186 -4.94 -8.31 -21.13
CA LYS A 186 -4.25 -8.96 -22.26
C LYS A 186 -2.81 -9.34 -21.91
N ALA A 187 -2.07 -8.44 -21.32
CA ALA A 187 -0.69 -8.66 -20.92
C ALA A 187 -0.55 -9.83 -19.93
N HIS A 188 -1.41 -9.90 -18.94
CA HIS A 188 -1.41 -10.99 -17.96
C HIS A 188 -1.75 -12.34 -18.61
N VAL A 189 -2.74 -12.36 -19.50
CA VAL A 189 -3.12 -13.57 -20.23
C VAL A 189 -2.00 -14.06 -21.12
N LEU A 190 -1.45 -13.21 -21.98
CA LEU A 190 -0.39 -13.56 -22.93
C LEU A 190 0.92 -13.98 -22.25
N LEU A 191 1.18 -13.50 -21.04
CA LEU A 191 2.34 -13.88 -20.23
C LEU A 191 2.07 -15.06 -19.29
N ASN A 192 0.86 -15.62 -19.32
CA ASN A 192 0.40 -16.68 -18.41
C ASN A 192 0.54 -16.33 -16.94
N LYS A 193 0.25 -15.07 -16.59
CA LYS A 193 0.34 -14.51 -15.23
C LYS A 193 -1.01 -14.12 -14.65
N MET A 194 -2.06 -14.75 -15.06
CA MET A 194 -3.43 -14.45 -14.63
C MET A 194 -3.63 -14.50 -13.11
N GLY A 195 -2.89 -15.35 -12.40
CA GLY A 195 -2.94 -15.41 -10.93
C GLY A 195 -2.39 -14.19 -10.19
N SER A 196 -1.71 -13.27 -10.89
CA SER A 196 -1.23 -11.99 -10.36
C SER A 196 -1.97 -10.78 -10.93
N MET A 197 -3.09 -11.02 -11.60
CA MET A 197 -3.93 -9.98 -12.17
C MET A 197 -4.63 -9.19 -11.07
N ASP A 198 -4.80 -7.89 -11.30
CA ASP A 198 -5.57 -7.04 -10.41
C ASP A 198 -7.03 -7.52 -10.35
N PRO A 199 -7.66 -7.60 -9.18
CA PRO A 199 -9.03 -8.09 -9.02
C PRO A 199 -10.08 -7.36 -9.88
N HIS A 200 -9.88 -6.09 -10.21
CA HIS A 200 -10.78 -5.33 -11.09
C HIS A 200 -10.80 -5.93 -12.50
N HIS A 201 -9.63 -6.02 -13.15
CA HIS A 201 -9.54 -6.53 -14.52
C HIS A 201 -9.87 -8.03 -14.59
N ASP A 202 -9.37 -8.82 -13.64
CA ASP A 202 -9.68 -10.24 -13.50
C ASP A 202 -11.18 -10.46 -13.31
N GLY A 203 -11.76 -9.70 -12.39
CA GLY A 203 -13.17 -9.78 -12.04
C GLY A 203 -14.07 -9.34 -13.18
N PHE A 204 -13.81 -8.19 -13.80
CA PHE A 204 -14.61 -7.69 -14.90
C PHE A 204 -14.68 -8.69 -16.05
N SER A 205 -13.52 -9.20 -16.49
CA SER A 205 -13.50 -10.20 -17.57
C SER A 205 -14.25 -11.49 -17.21
N LYS A 206 -14.13 -11.94 -15.95
CA LYS A 206 -14.84 -13.12 -15.46
C LYS A 206 -16.35 -12.91 -15.35
N MET A 207 -16.79 -11.73 -14.94
CA MET A 207 -18.21 -11.42 -14.86
C MET A 207 -18.85 -11.35 -16.25
N LEU A 208 -18.20 -10.71 -17.23
CA LEU A 208 -18.63 -10.70 -18.61
C LEU A 208 -18.70 -12.13 -19.18
N TYR A 209 -17.67 -12.95 -18.96
CA TYR A 209 -17.66 -14.35 -19.39
C TYR A 209 -18.71 -15.19 -18.66
N TRP A 210 -18.98 -14.90 -17.38
CA TRP A 210 -20.03 -15.55 -16.61
C TRP A 210 -21.42 -15.25 -17.18
N ALA A 211 -21.73 -13.96 -17.40
CA ALA A 211 -22.99 -13.53 -17.99
C ALA A 211 -23.20 -14.12 -19.41
N ASP A 212 -22.17 -14.09 -20.24
CA ASP A 212 -22.22 -14.68 -21.60
C ASP A 212 -22.54 -16.17 -21.59
N ARG A 213 -21.89 -16.91 -20.69
CA ARG A 213 -21.98 -18.37 -20.68
C ARG A 213 -23.20 -18.93 -19.94
N PHE A 214 -23.62 -18.30 -18.85
CA PHE A 214 -24.63 -18.84 -17.95
C PHE A 214 -25.87 -17.93 -17.79
N GLY A 215 -25.80 -16.75 -18.34
CA GLY A 215 -26.82 -15.71 -18.19
C GLY A 215 -26.67 -14.87 -16.94
N ASP A 216 -26.99 -13.62 -17.05
CA ASP A 216 -26.88 -12.58 -16.01
C ASP A 216 -27.61 -12.95 -14.71
N SER A 217 -28.84 -13.51 -14.83
CA SER A 217 -29.65 -13.93 -13.68
C SER A 217 -28.96 -14.94 -12.77
N THR A 218 -27.95 -15.68 -13.25
CA THR A 218 -27.18 -16.63 -12.41
C THR A 218 -26.25 -15.92 -11.44
N ILE A 219 -25.87 -14.66 -11.72
CA ILE A 219 -25.05 -13.84 -10.83
C ILE A 219 -25.87 -13.50 -9.58
N THR A 220 -27.05 -12.88 -9.77
CA THR A 220 -27.95 -12.53 -8.67
C THR A 220 -28.42 -13.74 -7.89
N ALA A 221 -28.72 -14.86 -8.57
CA ALA A 221 -29.09 -16.14 -7.95
C ALA A 221 -27.93 -16.69 -7.08
N THR A 222 -26.67 -16.56 -7.52
CA THR A 222 -25.50 -16.97 -6.73
C THR A 222 -25.38 -16.13 -5.45
N LEU A 223 -25.51 -14.81 -5.58
CA LEU A 223 -25.37 -13.87 -4.46
C LEU A 223 -26.54 -13.97 -3.46
N ALA A 224 -27.72 -14.37 -3.92
CA ALA A 224 -28.88 -14.63 -3.08
C ALA A 224 -28.82 -15.97 -2.33
N TYR A 225 -27.91 -16.89 -2.70
CA TYR A 225 -27.84 -18.22 -2.13
C TYR A 225 -27.53 -18.18 -0.61
N ARG A 226 -28.27 -19.00 0.15
CA ARG A 226 -28.01 -19.27 1.56
C ARG A 226 -28.06 -20.77 1.81
N ASN A 227 -27.10 -21.26 2.59
CA ASN A 227 -27.08 -22.67 2.99
C ASN A 227 -28.12 -22.95 4.10
N SER A 228 -28.18 -24.20 4.59
CA SER A 228 -29.11 -24.60 5.66
C SER A 228 -28.95 -23.83 6.99
N PHE A 229 -27.76 -23.27 7.23
CA PHE A 229 -27.49 -22.38 8.37
C PHE A 229 -27.76 -20.90 8.06
N LYS A 230 -28.41 -20.60 6.94
CA LYS A 230 -28.66 -19.23 6.45
C LYS A 230 -27.38 -18.40 6.26
N LEU A 231 -26.24 -19.05 6.01
CA LEU A 231 -24.98 -18.41 5.71
C LEU A 231 -24.76 -18.32 4.20
N PHE A 232 -24.22 -17.21 3.75
CA PHE A 232 -23.76 -17.06 2.38
C PHE A 232 -22.48 -17.88 2.15
N ARG A 233 -22.45 -18.64 1.07
CA ARG A 233 -21.32 -19.45 0.64
C ARG A 233 -21.21 -19.37 -0.87
N PHE A 234 -20.26 -18.53 -1.33
CA PHE A 234 -20.09 -18.24 -2.76
C PHE A 234 -19.97 -19.49 -3.62
N GLY A 235 -19.00 -20.36 -3.33
CA GLY A 235 -18.76 -21.54 -4.17
C GLY A 235 -19.95 -22.51 -4.27
N SER A 236 -20.75 -22.62 -3.21
CA SER A 236 -21.97 -23.44 -3.21
C SER A 236 -23.09 -22.78 -4.02
N GLY A 237 -23.26 -21.48 -3.85
CA GLY A 237 -24.23 -20.68 -4.61
C GLY A 237 -23.91 -20.72 -6.10
N PHE A 238 -22.66 -20.48 -6.45
CA PHE A 238 -22.17 -20.52 -7.82
C PHE A 238 -22.44 -21.86 -8.49
N LYS A 239 -22.04 -22.97 -7.83
CA LYS A 239 -22.30 -24.31 -8.36
C LYS A 239 -23.80 -24.59 -8.52
N LYS A 240 -24.63 -24.10 -7.59
CA LYS A 240 -26.09 -24.30 -7.69
C LYS A 240 -26.70 -23.52 -8.84
N ALA A 241 -26.23 -22.30 -9.10
CA ALA A 241 -26.76 -21.42 -10.16
C ALA A 241 -26.24 -21.80 -11.54
N THR A 242 -24.97 -22.20 -11.67
CA THR A 242 -24.30 -22.42 -12.96
C THR A 242 -24.12 -23.90 -13.33
N GLY A 243 -24.23 -24.81 -12.37
CA GLY A 243 -23.94 -26.26 -12.55
C GLY A 243 -22.46 -26.62 -12.47
N VAL A 244 -21.52 -25.67 -12.51
CA VAL A 244 -20.08 -25.93 -12.49
C VAL A 244 -19.41 -25.40 -11.23
N THR A 245 -18.23 -25.91 -10.88
CA THR A 245 -17.46 -25.37 -9.77
C THR A 245 -16.69 -24.12 -10.16
N VAL A 246 -16.37 -23.27 -9.18
CA VAL A 246 -15.52 -22.08 -9.41
C VAL A 246 -14.17 -22.46 -10.04
N SER A 247 -13.61 -23.60 -9.67
CA SER A 247 -12.34 -24.08 -10.25
C SER A 247 -12.48 -24.43 -11.73
N GLN A 248 -13.55 -25.12 -12.10
CA GLN A 248 -13.85 -25.43 -13.52
C GLN A 248 -14.09 -24.14 -14.31
N PHE A 249 -14.90 -23.24 -13.76
CA PHE A 249 -15.16 -21.94 -14.39
C PHE A 249 -13.86 -21.16 -14.65
N ASN A 250 -12.97 -21.06 -13.66
CA ASN A 250 -11.69 -20.36 -13.81
C ASN A 250 -10.81 -21.02 -14.90
N GLU A 251 -10.79 -22.33 -15.00
CA GLU A 251 -10.03 -23.02 -16.04
C GLU A 251 -10.63 -22.82 -17.43
N ASP A 252 -11.96 -22.86 -17.54
CA ASP A 252 -12.67 -22.61 -18.80
C ASP A 252 -12.49 -21.17 -19.28
N TRP A 253 -12.62 -20.20 -18.34
CA TRP A 253 -12.32 -18.80 -18.59
C TRP A 253 -10.87 -18.59 -19.04
N ARG A 254 -9.91 -19.22 -18.35
CA ARG A 254 -8.49 -19.13 -18.70
C ARG A 254 -8.24 -19.62 -20.13
N ARG A 255 -8.82 -20.75 -20.51
CA ARG A 255 -8.71 -21.29 -21.87
C ARG A 255 -9.34 -20.37 -22.90
N HIS A 256 -10.53 -19.87 -22.61
CA HIS A 256 -11.23 -18.93 -23.47
C HIS A 256 -10.39 -17.66 -23.71
N MET A 257 -9.88 -17.03 -22.66
CA MET A 257 -9.07 -15.82 -22.77
C MET A 257 -7.75 -16.06 -23.51
N ASN A 258 -7.09 -17.17 -23.28
CA ASN A 258 -5.89 -17.53 -24.05
C ASN A 258 -6.18 -17.67 -25.55
N THR A 259 -7.22 -18.41 -25.92
CA THR A 259 -7.61 -18.56 -27.32
C THR A 259 -7.90 -17.21 -27.96
N TYR A 260 -8.64 -16.38 -27.25
CA TYR A 260 -9.05 -15.06 -27.67
C TYR A 260 -7.84 -14.13 -27.93
N TYR A 261 -6.96 -13.94 -26.96
CA TYR A 261 -5.83 -13.01 -27.10
C TYR A 261 -4.70 -13.55 -27.99
N TYR A 262 -4.44 -14.85 -28.01
CA TYR A 262 -3.46 -15.41 -28.94
C TYR A 262 -3.93 -15.29 -30.40
N GLY A 263 -5.22 -15.51 -30.66
CA GLY A 263 -5.80 -15.29 -31.98
C GLY A 263 -5.67 -13.84 -32.44
N TYR A 264 -5.94 -12.90 -31.55
CA TYR A 264 -5.79 -11.49 -31.84
C TYR A 264 -4.32 -11.09 -32.06
N ARG A 265 -3.42 -11.53 -31.16
CA ARG A 265 -1.99 -11.21 -31.23
C ARG A 265 -1.35 -11.73 -32.54
N ALA A 266 -1.80 -12.87 -33.05
CA ALA A 266 -1.28 -13.45 -34.30
C ALA A 266 -1.50 -12.54 -35.52
N GLN A 267 -2.41 -11.56 -35.41
CA GLN A 267 -2.72 -10.60 -36.48
C GLN A 267 -1.98 -9.29 -36.34
N LYS A 268 -1.18 -9.11 -35.29
CA LYS A 268 -0.52 -7.86 -34.91
C LYS A 268 0.99 -8.03 -34.89
N GLU A 269 1.69 -6.93 -35.07
CA GLU A 269 3.14 -6.89 -34.98
C GLU A 269 3.66 -7.18 -33.57
N THR A 270 4.74 -7.94 -33.51
CA THR A 270 5.52 -8.05 -32.28
C THR A 270 6.50 -6.89 -32.17
N TYR A 271 6.95 -6.59 -30.92
CA TYR A 271 7.95 -5.54 -30.72
C TYR A 271 9.27 -5.73 -31.51
N LYS A 272 9.62 -6.98 -31.89
CA LYS A 272 10.81 -7.29 -32.68
C LYS A 272 10.61 -7.00 -34.17
N GLU A 273 9.39 -7.08 -34.64
CA GLU A 273 9.03 -6.73 -36.01
C GLU A 273 8.94 -5.21 -36.19
N MET A 274 8.57 -4.50 -35.13
CA MET A 274 8.49 -3.04 -35.16
C MET A 274 9.87 -2.35 -35.19
N GLY A 275 10.89 -2.93 -34.53
CA GLY A 275 12.19 -2.29 -34.48
C GLY A 275 13.19 -2.91 -33.51
N GLU A 276 14.25 -2.15 -33.18
CA GLU A 276 15.33 -2.58 -32.31
C GLU A 276 15.00 -2.39 -30.84
N VAL A 277 15.13 -3.44 -30.03
CA VAL A 277 14.93 -3.37 -28.58
C VAL A 277 16.13 -2.74 -27.90
N VAL A 278 15.93 -1.66 -27.20
CA VAL A 278 16.96 -0.99 -26.39
C VAL A 278 17.14 -1.74 -25.06
N SER A 279 18.33 -2.33 -24.88
CA SER A 279 18.66 -3.04 -23.63
C SER A 279 19.00 -2.03 -22.53
N LEU A 280 18.20 -1.97 -21.48
CA LEU A 280 18.35 -1.03 -20.35
C LEU A 280 18.85 -1.72 -19.08
N PRO A 281 19.58 -0.98 -18.20
CA PRO A 281 20.13 -1.50 -16.96
C PRO A 281 19.10 -1.52 -15.80
N ILE A 282 17.87 -1.88 -16.10
CA ILE A 282 16.74 -1.88 -15.17
C ILE A 282 15.92 -3.18 -15.30
N LYS A 283 15.26 -3.60 -14.26
CA LYS A 283 14.45 -4.83 -14.26
C LYS A 283 13.04 -4.61 -14.73
N LYS A 284 12.45 -3.50 -14.31
CA LYS A 284 11.09 -3.11 -14.71
C LYS A 284 11.08 -1.60 -14.91
N MET A 285 10.83 -1.17 -16.13
CA MET A 285 10.67 0.24 -16.45
C MET A 285 9.20 0.65 -16.30
N GLN A 286 8.96 1.83 -15.77
CA GLN A 286 7.65 2.48 -15.74
C GLN A 286 7.58 3.65 -16.70
N SER A 287 8.63 4.44 -16.79
CA SER A 287 8.72 5.60 -17.65
C SER A 287 10.17 5.91 -17.99
N PHE A 288 10.36 6.73 -19.04
CA PHE A 288 11.67 7.16 -19.50
C PHE A 288 11.59 8.58 -20.05
N SER A 289 12.74 9.25 -20.09
CA SER A 289 12.93 10.52 -20.81
C SER A 289 14.36 10.59 -21.33
N PHE A 290 14.51 10.74 -22.64
CA PHE A 290 15.79 10.97 -23.28
C PHE A 290 16.13 12.45 -23.32
N TYR A 291 17.43 12.76 -23.15
CA TYR A 291 17.98 14.03 -23.55
C TYR A 291 18.30 14.03 -25.06
N GLU A 292 18.27 15.20 -25.70
CA GLU A 292 18.32 15.37 -27.14
C GLU A 292 19.42 14.58 -27.92
N ASP A 293 20.58 14.40 -27.31
CA ASP A 293 21.69 13.68 -27.93
C ASP A 293 21.67 12.17 -27.72
N SER A 294 20.59 11.63 -27.11
CA SER A 294 20.43 10.21 -26.72
C SER A 294 21.55 9.64 -25.84
N THR A 295 22.45 10.46 -25.35
CA THR A 295 23.57 10.02 -24.51
C THR A 295 23.18 9.89 -23.07
N LYS A 296 22.14 10.61 -22.63
CA LYS A 296 21.56 10.55 -21.28
C LYS A 296 20.13 10.07 -21.35
N LEU A 297 19.80 9.19 -20.43
CA LEU A 297 18.45 8.66 -20.28
C LEU A 297 18.07 8.67 -18.81
N ALA A 298 16.97 9.33 -18.47
CA ALA A 298 16.33 9.20 -17.17
C ALA A 298 15.31 8.08 -17.24
N ILE A 299 15.30 7.21 -16.24
CA ILE A 299 14.40 6.06 -16.17
C ILE A 299 13.77 5.99 -14.78
N LEU A 300 12.46 5.87 -14.75
CA LEU A 300 11.72 5.43 -13.58
C LEU A 300 11.47 3.93 -13.66
N GLY A 301 11.75 3.20 -12.58
CA GLY A 301 11.50 1.79 -12.56
C GLY A 301 12.16 1.05 -11.40
N LEU A 302 12.11 -0.29 -11.46
CA LEU A 302 12.65 -1.16 -10.44
C LEU A 302 14.06 -1.64 -10.84
N LEU A 303 15.04 -1.37 -10.00
CA LEU A 303 16.41 -1.90 -10.14
C LEU A 303 16.48 -3.38 -9.80
N ASP A 304 15.65 -3.81 -8.88
CA ASP A 304 15.48 -5.20 -8.47
C ASP A 304 13.99 -5.59 -8.58
N LYS A 305 13.72 -6.83 -8.97
CA LYS A 305 12.33 -7.36 -9.11
C LYS A 305 11.55 -7.37 -7.79
N ASP A 306 12.27 -7.41 -6.67
CA ASP A 306 11.69 -7.49 -5.32
C ASP A 306 11.53 -6.10 -4.67
N GLN A 307 12.01 -5.05 -5.31
CA GLN A 307 11.85 -3.67 -4.87
C GLN A 307 10.39 -3.23 -5.00
N GLN A 308 9.89 -2.49 -4.03
CA GLN A 308 8.54 -1.90 -4.06
C GLN A 308 8.59 -0.43 -4.48
N ASP A 309 9.50 0.34 -3.90
CA ASP A 309 9.71 1.73 -4.31
C ASP A 309 10.35 1.79 -5.68
N VAL A 310 9.90 2.75 -6.46
CA VAL A 310 10.50 3.06 -7.75
C VAL A 310 11.81 3.80 -7.54
N SER A 311 12.80 3.52 -8.38
CA SER A 311 14.03 4.27 -8.46
C SER A 311 13.99 5.20 -9.66
N LEU A 312 14.45 6.44 -9.48
CA LEU A 312 14.78 7.36 -10.56
C LEU A 312 16.28 7.27 -10.80
N ILE A 313 16.64 6.80 -11.98
CA ILE A 313 18.05 6.64 -12.37
C ILE A 313 18.38 7.49 -13.58
N ILE A 314 19.59 8.04 -13.61
CA ILE A 314 20.19 8.59 -14.82
C ILE A 314 21.19 7.57 -15.35
N THR A 315 21.11 7.28 -16.64
CA THR A 315 21.98 6.34 -17.31
C THR A 315 22.71 7.00 -18.46
N ARG A 316 23.96 6.55 -18.68
CA ARG A 316 24.78 6.92 -19.83
C ARG A 316 25.38 5.67 -20.43
N ARG A 317 25.51 5.63 -21.74
CA ARG A 317 26.20 4.52 -22.43
C ARG A 317 27.67 4.49 -22.06
N ASP A 318 28.15 3.37 -21.52
CA ASP A 318 29.55 3.17 -21.16
C ASP A 318 30.32 2.53 -22.32
N THR A 319 30.68 3.36 -23.30
CA THR A 319 31.48 2.93 -24.47
C THR A 319 32.88 2.44 -24.08
N SER A 320 33.42 2.91 -22.95
CA SER A 320 34.71 2.47 -22.43
C SER A 320 34.67 1.03 -21.92
N ALA A 321 33.64 0.69 -21.15
CA ALA A 321 33.42 -0.69 -20.71
C ALA A 321 33.10 -1.62 -21.89
N GLU A 322 32.36 -1.14 -22.91
CA GLU A 322 32.11 -1.91 -24.13
C GLU A 322 33.43 -2.24 -24.88
N ARG A 323 34.31 -1.27 -25.07
CA ARG A 323 35.63 -1.48 -25.67
C ARG A 323 36.50 -2.42 -24.86
N LYS A 324 36.54 -2.26 -23.53
CA LYS A 324 37.28 -3.19 -22.63
C LYS A 324 36.76 -4.63 -22.74
N ARG A 325 35.44 -4.80 -22.89
CA ARG A 325 34.82 -6.12 -23.06
C ARG A 325 35.21 -6.76 -24.39
N LEU A 326 35.20 -5.98 -25.49
CA LEU A 326 35.69 -6.44 -26.81
C LEU A 326 37.14 -6.86 -26.72
N GLN A 327 38.04 -6.01 -26.23
CA GLN A 327 39.46 -6.29 -26.09
C GLN A 327 39.72 -7.54 -25.23
N LYS A 328 38.96 -7.72 -24.17
CA LYS A 328 39.05 -8.93 -23.31
C LYS A 328 38.64 -10.18 -24.07
N TRP A 329 37.60 -10.10 -24.87
CA TRP A 329 37.17 -11.20 -25.72
C TRP A 329 38.23 -11.54 -26.79
N GLU A 330 38.75 -10.56 -27.53
CA GLU A 330 39.82 -10.73 -28.52
C GLU A 330 41.05 -11.39 -27.91
N LYS A 331 41.54 -10.87 -26.77
CA LYS A 331 42.65 -11.47 -26.01
C LYS A 331 42.38 -12.91 -25.60
N ASN A 332 41.15 -13.24 -25.22
CA ASN A 332 40.79 -14.60 -24.86
C ASN A 332 40.77 -15.51 -26.07
N ILE A 333 40.20 -15.09 -27.20
CA ILE A 333 40.24 -15.85 -28.46
C ILE A 333 41.65 -16.08 -28.96
N GLU A 334 42.50 -15.05 -28.87
CA GLU A 334 43.93 -15.18 -29.24
C GLU A 334 44.67 -16.21 -28.36
N LYS A 335 44.42 -16.23 -27.03
CA LYS A 335 44.93 -17.21 -26.13
C LYS A 335 44.45 -18.62 -26.48
N LEU A 336 43.16 -18.78 -26.80
CA LEU A 336 42.57 -20.06 -27.18
C LEU A 336 43.17 -20.56 -28.52
N LYS A 337 43.38 -19.67 -29.50
CA LYS A 337 44.02 -20.00 -30.77
C LYS A 337 45.45 -20.50 -30.61
N LYS A 338 46.21 -19.97 -29.64
CA LYS A 338 47.60 -20.34 -29.31
C LYS A 338 47.74 -21.59 -28.44
N LYS A 339 46.69 -22.22 -28.01
CA LYS A 339 46.71 -23.46 -27.23
C LYS A 339 47.15 -24.66 -28.07
N ASP A 340 48.13 -25.44 -27.64
CA ASP A 340 48.64 -26.63 -28.33
C ASP A 340 47.61 -27.76 -28.38
N LYS A 341 46.86 -27.97 -27.31
CA LYS A 341 45.72 -28.90 -27.25
C LYS A 341 44.41 -28.14 -27.01
N LYS A 342 43.57 -28.09 -28.02
CA LYS A 342 42.25 -27.46 -27.96
C LYS A 342 41.18 -28.47 -27.59
N THR A 343 40.34 -28.11 -26.66
CA THR A 343 39.13 -28.87 -26.33
C THR A 343 38.00 -28.52 -27.31
N ILE A 344 36.98 -29.36 -27.40
CA ILE A 344 35.75 -29.07 -28.20
C ILE A 344 35.13 -27.72 -27.78
N LYS A 345 35.16 -27.41 -26.46
CA LYS A 345 34.66 -26.11 -25.95
C LYS A 345 35.53 -24.95 -26.44
N ASP A 346 36.85 -25.11 -26.54
CA ASP A 346 37.78 -24.11 -27.06
C ASP A 346 37.49 -23.82 -28.54
N SER A 347 37.26 -24.85 -29.36
CA SER A 347 36.93 -24.72 -30.79
C SER A 347 35.59 -23.99 -30.97
N ILE A 348 34.55 -24.38 -30.25
CA ILE A 348 33.24 -23.69 -30.27
C ILE A 348 33.37 -22.22 -29.83
N ALA A 349 34.22 -21.92 -28.86
CA ALA A 349 34.43 -20.55 -28.39
C ALA A 349 35.16 -19.70 -29.44
N ILE A 350 36.10 -20.29 -30.23
CA ILE A 350 36.84 -19.61 -31.29
C ILE A 350 35.95 -19.30 -32.49
N GLU A 351 34.99 -20.18 -32.79
CA GLU A 351 34.05 -20.02 -33.90
C GLU A 351 32.86 -19.08 -33.58
N LYS A 352 32.66 -18.79 -32.30
CA LYS A 352 31.57 -17.90 -31.87
C LYS A 352 31.95 -16.45 -32.11
N ASP A 353 31.10 -15.71 -32.80
CA ASP A 353 31.23 -14.27 -32.98
C ASP A 353 31.07 -13.54 -31.65
N PHE A 354 31.75 -12.39 -31.58
CA PHE A 354 31.54 -11.46 -30.46
C PHE A 354 30.09 -10.96 -30.48
N LYS A 355 29.36 -11.17 -29.38
CA LYS A 355 28.04 -10.58 -29.22
C LYS A 355 28.16 -9.21 -28.54
N PRO A 356 27.99 -8.10 -29.27
CA PRO A 356 27.98 -6.79 -28.70
C PRO A 356 26.92 -6.71 -27.63
N LYS A 357 27.21 -6.00 -26.58
CA LYS A 357 26.24 -5.70 -25.51
C LYS A 357 26.41 -4.25 -25.12
N VAL A 358 25.34 -3.49 -25.19
CA VAL A 358 25.30 -2.13 -24.70
C VAL A 358 25.48 -2.17 -23.16
N LEU A 359 26.46 -1.42 -22.67
CA LEU A 359 26.73 -1.25 -21.26
C LEU A 359 26.36 0.16 -20.84
N TRP A 360 25.85 0.27 -19.63
CA TRP A 360 25.36 1.54 -19.09
C TRP A 360 26.02 1.85 -17.76
N GLU A 361 26.52 3.06 -17.60
CA GLU A 361 26.72 3.66 -16.29
C GLU A 361 25.35 4.08 -15.76
N LYS A 362 25.10 3.89 -14.48
CA LYS A 362 23.85 4.27 -13.83
C LYS A 362 24.10 4.91 -12.48
N GLU A 363 23.36 5.98 -12.24
CA GLU A 363 23.31 6.70 -10.97
C GLU A 363 21.87 6.75 -10.50
N GLU A 364 21.57 6.19 -9.33
CA GLU A 364 20.25 6.37 -8.68
C GLU A 364 20.27 7.74 -8.02
N ILE A 365 19.40 8.64 -8.48
CA ILE A 365 19.35 10.01 -7.98
C ILE A 365 18.24 10.21 -6.95
N ASP A 366 17.14 9.45 -7.04
CA ASP A 366 16.04 9.51 -6.10
C ASP A 366 15.28 8.18 -6.06
N TYR A 367 14.46 7.95 -5.03
CA TYR A 367 13.60 6.78 -4.91
C TYR A 367 12.32 7.12 -4.14
N GLY A 368 11.28 6.30 -4.29
CA GLY A 368 9.99 6.47 -3.63
C GLY A 368 8.84 6.19 -4.59
N GLN A 369 7.76 6.92 -4.42
CA GLN A 369 6.62 6.88 -5.32
C GLN A 369 6.69 8.06 -6.27
N PHE A 370 6.59 7.79 -7.57
CA PHE A 370 6.66 8.80 -8.62
C PHE A 370 5.44 8.69 -9.52
N HIS A 371 5.03 9.84 -10.02
CA HIS A 371 4.22 9.89 -11.23
C HIS A 371 5.10 9.54 -12.45
N GLN A 372 4.51 8.98 -13.50
CA GLN A 372 5.26 8.50 -14.67
C GLN A 372 5.84 9.61 -15.55
N SER A 373 5.68 10.87 -15.20
CA SER A 373 6.08 12.03 -15.99
C SER A 373 7.39 12.65 -15.54
N MET A 374 8.26 12.94 -16.49
CA MET A 374 9.53 13.63 -16.27
C MET A 374 10.03 14.27 -17.55
N ALA A 375 10.80 15.35 -17.44
CA ALA A 375 11.36 16.07 -18.56
C ALA A 375 12.74 16.64 -18.27
N TRP A 376 13.64 16.56 -19.26
CA TRP A 376 14.93 17.24 -19.25
C TRP A 376 14.79 18.72 -19.62
N SER A 377 15.58 19.58 -18.97
CA SER A 377 15.77 20.95 -19.46
C SER A 377 16.48 20.95 -20.83
N SER A 378 16.27 22.00 -21.62
CA SER A 378 16.86 22.12 -22.97
C SER A 378 18.39 22.00 -23.01
N ASP A 379 19.08 22.42 -21.93
CA ASP A 379 20.52 22.27 -21.78
C ASP A 379 20.96 20.93 -21.16
N GLY A 380 20.03 20.04 -20.83
CA GLY A 380 20.28 18.72 -20.20
C GLY A 380 20.91 18.78 -18.82
N THR A 381 20.90 19.94 -18.15
CA THR A 381 21.51 20.08 -16.82
C THR A 381 20.54 19.82 -15.69
N LYS A 382 19.23 19.89 -15.95
CA LYS A 382 18.20 19.67 -14.95
C LYS A 382 17.17 18.65 -15.43
N LEU A 383 16.61 17.91 -14.48
CA LEU A 383 15.52 16.96 -14.69
C LEU A 383 14.36 17.35 -13.77
N ALA A 384 13.22 17.69 -14.36
CA ALA A 384 11.97 17.88 -13.63
C ALA A 384 11.18 16.58 -13.62
N TYR A 385 10.59 16.21 -12.47
CA TYR A 385 9.81 15.00 -12.31
C TYR A 385 8.77 15.18 -11.20
N SER A 386 7.69 14.44 -11.27
CA SER A 386 6.65 14.48 -10.25
C SER A 386 6.85 13.37 -9.23
N LYS A 387 6.85 13.72 -7.96
CA LYS A 387 7.12 12.81 -6.85
C LYS A 387 6.09 12.97 -5.74
N TYR A 388 5.69 11.84 -5.17
CA TYR A 388 4.82 11.77 -4.01
C TYR A 388 5.56 12.16 -2.74
N HIS A 389 4.99 13.07 -1.96
CA HIS A 389 5.58 13.57 -0.73
C HIS A 389 4.53 14.07 0.26
N PHE A 390 4.99 14.62 1.40
CA PHE A 390 4.14 15.32 2.34
C PHE A 390 4.10 16.81 2.02
N GLY A 391 2.95 17.29 1.56
CA GLY A 391 2.69 18.70 1.30
C GLY A 391 2.39 19.52 2.55
N VAL A 392 1.78 20.67 2.35
CA VAL A 392 1.21 21.49 3.44
C VAL A 392 0.14 20.66 4.17
N ASN A 393 -0.03 20.87 5.49
CA ASN A 393 -0.93 20.09 6.33
C ASN A 393 -0.61 18.58 6.36
N GLN A 394 0.58 18.17 5.93
CA GLN A 394 0.99 16.76 5.88
C GLN A 394 0.19 15.92 4.88
N SER A 395 -0.50 16.53 3.92
CA SER A 395 -1.19 15.83 2.84
C SER A 395 -0.21 15.05 1.98
N GLN A 396 -0.55 13.82 1.66
CA GLN A 396 0.26 12.92 0.81
C GLN A 396 -0.14 13.11 -0.65
N ILE A 397 0.67 13.83 -1.41
CA ILE A 397 0.34 14.28 -2.77
C ILE A 397 1.55 14.26 -3.70
N TYR A 398 1.30 14.38 -5.00
CA TYR A 398 2.33 14.59 -6.01
C TYR A 398 2.66 16.07 -6.20
N ASP A 399 3.94 16.37 -6.37
CA ASP A 399 4.43 17.71 -6.71
C ASP A 399 5.69 17.61 -7.57
N ILE A 400 6.04 18.73 -8.25
CA ILE A 400 7.20 18.76 -9.11
C ILE A 400 8.47 19.00 -8.29
N LYS A 401 9.43 18.11 -8.49
CA LYS A 401 10.79 18.17 -7.94
C LYS A 401 11.79 18.30 -9.07
N VAL A 402 12.84 19.06 -8.87
CA VAL A 402 13.89 19.28 -9.88
C VAL A 402 15.21 18.77 -9.33
N TYR A 403 15.93 18.00 -10.15
CA TYR A 403 17.30 17.57 -9.88
C TYR A 403 18.27 18.33 -10.79
N ASP A 404 19.29 18.94 -10.20
CA ASP A 404 20.38 19.60 -10.93
C ASP A 404 21.57 18.64 -11.03
N THR A 405 21.92 18.23 -12.25
CA THR A 405 22.98 17.24 -12.49
C THR A 405 24.38 17.77 -12.24
N LYS A 406 24.59 19.10 -12.23
CA LYS A 406 25.87 19.74 -11.97
C LYS A 406 26.15 19.81 -10.48
N THR A 407 25.16 20.28 -9.72
CA THR A 407 25.28 20.43 -8.25
C THR A 407 24.91 19.19 -7.49
N LYS A 408 24.26 18.21 -8.12
CA LYS A 408 23.68 17.00 -7.55
C LYS A 408 22.67 17.27 -6.43
N LYS A 409 21.96 18.39 -6.50
CA LYS A 409 20.98 18.82 -5.52
C LYS A 409 19.56 18.70 -6.08
N HIS A 410 18.63 18.45 -5.16
CA HIS A 410 17.21 18.46 -5.42
C HIS A 410 16.54 19.67 -4.77
N PHE A 411 15.49 20.16 -5.39
CA PHE A 411 14.59 21.14 -4.78
C PHE A 411 13.15 20.96 -5.27
N TRP A 412 12.18 21.30 -4.44
CA TRP A 412 10.77 21.30 -4.80
C TRP A 412 10.42 22.57 -5.57
N LEU A 413 9.90 22.42 -6.78
CA LEU A 413 9.41 23.53 -7.60
C LEU A 413 7.96 23.88 -7.21
N THR A 414 7.14 22.86 -6.91
CA THR A 414 5.78 23.06 -6.46
C THR A 414 5.59 22.50 -5.06
N LYS A 415 4.55 22.96 -4.35
CA LYS A 415 4.21 22.49 -3.02
C LYS A 415 2.69 22.51 -2.83
N SER A 416 2.12 21.33 -2.64
CA SER A 416 0.67 21.11 -2.46
C SER A 416 -0.20 21.55 -3.64
N LEU A 417 0.31 21.42 -4.86
CA LEU A 417 -0.41 21.73 -6.08
C LEU A 417 -0.94 20.48 -6.81
N ARG A 418 -0.62 19.28 -6.33
CA ARG A 418 -0.90 18.03 -7.06
C ARG A 418 -0.43 18.11 -8.50
N ALA A 419 0.87 18.43 -8.64
CA ALA A 419 1.45 18.78 -9.91
C ALA A 419 2.09 17.57 -10.60
N THR A 420 1.75 17.39 -11.89
CA THR A 420 2.20 16.28 -12.74
C THR A 420 2.56 16.77 -14.13
N TYR A 421 3.08 15.90 -14.98
CA TYR A 421 3.43 16.17 -16.38
C TYR A 421 4.30 17.42 -16.59
N PRO A 422 5.47 17.53 -15.93
CA PRO A 422 6.35 18.67 -16.14
C PRO A 422 6.91 18.70 -17.57
N ILE A 423 6.97 19.89 -18.17
CA ILE A 423 7.71 20.20 -19.38
C ILE A 423 8.49 21.52 -19.19
N TRP A 424 9.57 21.68 -19.88
CA TRP A 424 10.36 22.90 -19.85
C TRP A 424 9.95 23.84 -20.99
N LEU A 425 9.52 25.06 -20.68
CA LEU A 425 9.26 26.09 -21.67
C LEU A 425 10.58 26.78 -22.11
N ASP A 426 11.50 26.94 -21.18
CA ASP A 426 12.86 27.44 -21.37
C ASP A 426 13.77 26.84 -20.26
N SER A 427 15.02 27.31 -20.13
CA SER A 427 16.01 26.80 -19.17
C SER A 427 15.63 27.05 -17.68
N ASN A 428 14.68 27.95 -17.41
CA ASN A 428 14.31 28.40 -16.07
C ASN A 428 12.83 28.25 -15.74
N THR A 429 12.00 27.93 -16.72
CA THR A 429 10.54 27.88 -16.56
C THR A 429 10.02 26.50 -16.86
N VAL A 430 9.30 25.92 -15.91
CA VAL A 430 8.62 24.62 -16.04
C VAL A 430 7.12 24.85 -16.10
N SER A 431 6.46 24.22 -17.06
CA SER A 431 5.01 24.12 -17.12
C SER A 431 4.58 22.72 -16.67
N TYR A 432 3.43 22.61 -16.05
CA TYR A 432 2.91 21.37 -15.47
C TYR A 432 1.39 21.39 -15.36
N VAL A 433 0.76 20.22 -15.19
CA VAL A 433 -0.65 20.09 -14.87
C VAL A 433 -0.79 20.14 -13.34
N ALA A 434 -1.76 20.91 -12.84
CA ALA A 434 -2.16 20.86 -11.43
C ALA A 434 -3.65 20.61 -11.30
N HIS A 435 -4.01 19.89 -10.23
CA HIS A 435 -5.39 19.49 -9.93
C HIS A 435 -5.95 20.27 -8.75
N HIS A 436 -7.19 20.73 -8.92
CA HIS A 436 -7.94 21.36 -7.84
C HIS A 436 -9.45 21.19 -8.05
N ASN A 437 -10.15 20.65 -7.06
CA ASN A 437 -11.59 20.47 -7.08
C ASN A 437 -12.10 19.71 -8.33
N ASN A 438 -11.46 18.58 -8.63
CA ASN A 438 -11.77 17.74 -9.79
C ASN A 438 -11.57 18.43 -11.16
N ILE A 439 -10.74 19.45 -11.21
CA ILE A 439 -10.42 20.18 -12.44
C ILE A 439 -8.91 20.25 -12.61
N SER A 440 -8.44 19.97 -13.83
CA SER A 440 -7.04 20.15 -14.19
C SER A 440 -6.85 21.45 -14.95
N ASN A 441 -5.77 22.15 -14.63
CA ASN A 441 -5.30 23.30 -15.39
C ASN A 441 -3.79 23.23 -15.63
N ILE A 442 -3.31 23.94 -16.66
CA ILE A 442 -1.90 24.05 -16.96
C ILE A 442 -1.36 25.28 -16.23
N PHE A 443 -0.30 25.07 -15.47
CA PHE A 443 0.39 26.10 -14.72
C PHE A 443 1.84 26.22 -15.21
N THR A 444 2.51 27.29 -14.78
CA THR A 444 3.93 27.49 -15.00
C THR A 444 4.56 28.10 -13.76
N SER A 445 5.81 27.70 -13.46
CA SER A 445 6.63 28.28 -12.38
C SER A 445 8.06 28.46 -12.84
N GLY A 446 8.66 29.59 -12.46
CA GLY A 446 10.08 29.83 -12.66
C GLY A 446 10.93 29.20 -11.55
N LEU A 447 12.16 28.82 -11.87
CA LEU A 447 13.10 28.27 -10.88
C LEU A 447 13.54 29.30 -9.82
N ILE A 448 13.48 30.58 -10.12
CA ILE A 448 13.90 31.70 -9.24
C ILE A 448 12.66 32.29 -8.55
N GLU A 449 11.68 32.70 -9.34
CA GLU A 449 10.37 33.13 -8.85
C GLU A 449 9.46 31.92 -8.80
N ASN A 450 9.43 31.25 -7.68
CA ASN A 450 8.69 30.00 -7.51
C ASN A 450 7.17 30.24 -7.29
N GLU A 451 6.58 31.18 -8.03
CA GLU A 451 5.18 31.52 -7.98
C GLU A 451 4.41 30.82 -9.12
N PRO A 452 3.40 29.97 -8.78
CA PRO A 452 2.56 29.33 -9.78
C PRO A 452 1.72 30.35 -10.54
N ARG A 453 1.73 30.29 -11.88
CA ARG A 453 0.89 31.13 -12.74
C ARG A 453 0.02 30.23 -13.62
N ASN A 454 -1.28 30.51 -13.68
CA ASN A 454 -2.19 29.82 -14.56
C ASN A 454 -1.92 30.17 -16.03
N LEU A 455 -1.84 29.15 -16.87
CA LEU A 455 -1.87 29.30 -18.34
C LEU A 455 -3.26 29.09 -18.90
N THR A 456 -4.07 28.23 -18.25
CA THR A 456 -5.45 27.89 -18.63
C THR A 456 -6.40 28.08 -17.44
N GLU A 457 -7.68 28.33 -17.73
CA GLU A 457 -8.72 28.60 -16.72
C GLU A 457 -9.96 27.75 -17.00
N PHE A 458 -9.77 26.42 -17.07
CA PHE A 458 -10.90 25.49 -17.21
C PHE A 458 -11.68 25.40 -15.91
N THR A 459 -13.02 25.27 -16.01
CA THR A 459 -13.90 25.29 -14.84
C THR A 459 -14.85 24.09 -14.77
N ASP A 460 -14.94 23.30 -15.82
CA ASP A 460 -16.00 22.29 -16.02
C ASP A 460 -15.51 20.85 -15.88
N ASN A 461 -14.94 20.46 -14.74
CA ASN A 461 -14.43 19.10 -14.53
C ASN A 461 -13.51 18.62 -15.67
N THR A 462 -12.81 19.55 -16.31
CA THR A 462 -11.86 19.26 -17.37
C THR A 462 -10.65 18.52 -16.79
N GLN A 463 -10.23 17.47 -17.47
CA GLN A 463 -9.05 16.69 -17.08
C GLN A 463 -7.99 16.79 -18.17
N ILE A 464 -6.74 17.03 -17.76
CA ILE A 464 -5.59 17.20 -18.64
C ILE A 464 -4.48 16.24 -18.24
N ALA A 465 -3.80 15.69 -19.25
CA ALA A 465 -2.64 14.83 -19.06
C ALA A 465 -1.63 14.98 -20.22
N PHE A 466 -0.41 14.50 -20.02
CA PHE A 466 0.62 14.38 -21.06
C PHE A 466 0.95 15.68 -21.81
N LEU A 467 1.58 16.61 -21.14
CA LEU A 467 2.07 17.84 -21.80
C LEU A 467 3.26 17.55 -22.72
N SER A 468 3.30 18.20 -23.87
CA SER A 468 4.41 18.22 -24.81
C SER A 468 4.60 19.62 -25.40
N ILE A 469 5.81 20.14 -25.38
CA ILE A 469 6.14 21.48 -25.92
C ILE A 469 6.52 21.39 -27.40
N ALA A 470 6.05 22.34 -28.19
CA ALA A 470 6.48 22.48 -29.57
C ALA A 470 7.98 22.83 -29.67
N PRO A 471 8.68 22.44 -30.74
CA PRO A 471 10.12 22.74 -30.91
C PRO A 471 10.46 24.23 -30.86
N ASP A 472 9.54 25.10 -31.30
CA ASP A 472 9.66 26.54 -31.23
C ASP A 472 9.27 27.17 -29.89
N SER A 473 8.87 26.33 -28.94
CA SER A 473 8.34 26.71 -27.63
C SER A 473 7.08 27.61 -27.67
N GLY A 474 6.40 27.72 -28.81
CA GLY A 474 5.24 28.59 -29.01
C GLY A 474 3.89 27.95 -28.60
N SER A 475 3.84 26.63 -28.51
CA SER A 475 2.60 25.92 -28.25
C SER A 475 2.82 24.69 -27.38
N ILE A 476 1.83 24.32 -26.58
CA ILE A 476 1.80 23.08 -25.81
C ILE A 476 0.73 22.15 -26.40
N ALA A 477 1.08 20.91 -26.69
CA ALA A 477 0.11 19.84 -26.97
C ALA A 477 -0.15 19.03 -25.69
N PHE A 478 -1.37 18.56 -25.53
CA PHE A 478 -1.80 17.78 -24.37
C PHE A 478 -3.04 16.95 -24.69
N SER A 479 -3.27 15.92 -23.89
CA SER A 479 -4.52 15.18 -23.88
C SER A 479 -5.50 15.86 -22.95
N MET A 480 -6.73 16.06 -23.40
CA MET A 480 -7.76 16.72 -22.61
C MET A 480 -9.11 16.01 -22.77
N ASN A 481 -9.75 15.76 -21.66
CA ASN A 481 -11.15 15.34 -21.58
C ASN A 481 -11.98 16.53 -21.07
N PRO A 482 -12.63 17.29 -21.97
CA PRO A 482 -13.53 18.37 -21.55
C PRO A 482 -14.81 17.79 -20.96
N LYS A 483 -15.59 18.62 -20.29
CA LYS A 483 -16.91 18.23 -19.75
C LYS A 483 -17.78 17.56 -20.82
N ASN A 484 -18.24 16.34 -20.57
CA ASN A 484 -19.03 15.51 -21.50
C ASN A 484 -18.29 15.13 -22.81
N GLY A 485 -16.95 15.15 -22.80
CA GLY A 485 -16.14 14.85 -23.97
C GLY A 485 -15.42 13.51 -23.87
N ASN A 486 -14.72 13.20 -24.95
CA ASN A 486 -13.76 12.11 -25.05
C ASN A 486 -12.35 12.65 -24.76
N MET A 487 -11.40 11.78 -24.47
CA MET A 487 -10.00 12.17 -24.34
C MET A 487 -9.40 12.35 -25.73
N ASP A 488 -9.13 13.58 -26.12
CA ASP A 488 -8.57 13.96 -27.42
C ASP A 488 -7.29 14.79 -27.26
N ILE A 489 -6.58 14.96 -28.36
CA ILE A 489 -5.40 15.81 -28.43
C ILE A 489 -5.79 17.26 -28.73
N TYR A 490 -5.26 18.14 -27.92
CA TYR A 490 -5.41 19.60 -28.06
C TYR A 490 -4.06 20.28 -28.13
N THR A 491 -4.03 21.46 -28.76
CA THR A 491 -2.87 22.37 -28.69
C THR A 491 -3.33 23.72 -28.12
N PHE A 492 -2.44 24.32 -27.35
CA PHE A 492 -2.64 25.63 -26.74
C PHE A 492 -1.47 26.53 -27.11
N ASN A 493 -1.76 27.62 -27.82
CA ASN A 493 -0.75 28.61 -28.21
C ASN A 493 -0.47 29.57 -27.06
N LEU A 494 0.81 29.68 -26.66
CA LEU A 494 1.19 30.42 -25.44
C LEU A 494 1.06 31.95 -25.61
N SER A 495 1.20 32.47 -26.83
CA SER A 495 1.08 33.91 -27.11
C SER A 495 -0.36 34.34 -27.32
N THR A 496 -1.12 33.63 -28.17
CA THR A 496 -2.50 33.98 -28.54
C THR A 496 -3.55 33.44 -27.57
N LYS A 497 -3.18 32.51 -26.68
CA LYS A 497 -4.07 31.79 -25.77
C LYS A 497 -5.14 30.97 -26.51
N GLN A 498 -4.94 30.67 -27.77
CA GLN A 498 -5.89 29.91 -28.56
C GLN A 498 -5.76 28.41 -28.26
N LEU A 499 -6.90 27.80 -27.94
CA LEU A 499 -7.06 26.35 -27.81
C LEU A 499 -7.57 25.77 -29.14
N LYS A 500 -6.93 24.71 -29.64
CA LYS A 500 -7.36 24.01 -30.86
C LYS A 500 -7.42 22.52 -30.61
N GLN A 501 -8.54 21.88 -30.92
CA GLN A 501 -8.68 20.44 -30.94
C GLN A 501 -8.05 19.87 -32.20
N ILE A 502 -7.23 18.83 -32.05
CA ILE A 502 -6.47 18.19 -33.13
C ILE A 502 -7.11 16.87 -33.55
N THR A 503 -7.56 16.06 -32.59
CA THR A 503 -8.22 14.78 -32.87
C THR A 503 -9.68 14.81 -32.42
N THR A 504 -10.53 14.01 -33.08
CA THR A 504 -12.00 13.99 -32.85
C THR A 504 -12.59 12.60 -33.03
N ASN A 505 -11.76 11.54 -33.03
CA ASN A 505 -12.29 10.19 -33.20
C ASN A 505 -13.04 9.73 -31.90
N PRO A 506 -13.92 8.74 -32.01
CA PRO A 506 -14.70 8.30 -30.84
C PRO A 506 -13.89 7.52 -29.78
N MET A 507 -12.63 7.23 -30.07
CA MET A 507 -11.72 6.51 -29.18
C MET A 507 -10.75 7.49 -28.56
N ALA A 508 -10.27 7.18 -27.36
CA ALA A 508 -9.37 8.06 -26.64
C ALA A 508 -7.99 8.15 -27.28
N ASP A 509 -7.52 9.37 -27.44
CA ASP A 509 -6.18 9.74 -27.92
C ASP A 509 -5.39 10.37 -26.79
N ILE A 510 -4.19 9.82 -26.50
CA ILE A 510 -3.38 10.26 -25.36
C ILE A 510 -1.90 10.41 -25.73
N SER A 511 -1.15 11.01 -24.81
CA SER A 511 0.32 11.11 -24.89
C SER A 511 0.85 11.75 -26.17
N PRO A 512 0.41 12.99 -26.50
CA PRO A 512 0.91 13.68 -27.68
C PRO A 512 2.40 14.05 -27.53
N VAL A 513 3.13 13.92 -28.62
CA VAL A 513 4.53 14.33 -28.72
C VAL A 513 4.75 15.08 -30.04
N TRP A 514 5.25 16.29 -29.95
CA TRP A 514 5.60 17.06 -31.13
C TRP A 514 6.71 16.39 -31.91
N HIS A 515 6.54 16.33 -33.24
CA HIS A 515 7.63 15.96 -34.12
C HIS A 515 8.67 17.07 -34.13
N PRO A 516 9.98 16.76 -34.27
CA PRO A 516 11.05 17.77 -34.26
C PRO A 516 10.95 18.86 -35.30
N ASP A 517 10.20 18.63 -36.39
CA ASP A 517 9.97 19.65 -37.45
C ASP A 517 8.86 20.68 -37.08
N GLY A 518 8.13 20.42 -36.00
CA GLY A 518 7.02 21.29 -35.56
C GLY A 518 5.78 21.28 -36.46
N GLN A 519 5.69 20.38 -37.45
CA GLN A 519 4.58 20.30 -38.40
C GLN A 519 3.61 19.17 -38.08
N SER A 520 4.03 18.20 -37.30
CA SER A 520 3.24 17.02 -36.97
C SER A 520 3.22 16.74 -35.45
N ILE A 521 2.19 16.06 -35.00
CA ILE A 521 2.08 15.54 -33.64
C ILE A 521 1.83 14.04 -33.73
N SER A 522 2.66 13.25 -33.05
CA SER A 522 2.38 11.85 -32.80
C SER A 522 1.68 11.67 -31.46
N TYR A 523 0.81 10.69 -31.37
CA TYR A 523 0.02 10.40 -30.17
C TYR A 523 -0.31 8.92 -30.10
N THR A 524 -0.70 8.45 -28.94
CA THR A 524 -1.16 7.09 -28.77
C THR A 524 -2.67 7.06 -28.91
N SER A 525 -3.17 6.26 -29.88
CA SER A 525 -4.59 6.10 -30.16
C SER A 525 -5.00 4.64 -30.04
N ASN A 526 -6.18 4.39 -29.51
CA ASN A 526 -6.77 3.02 -29.49
C ASN A 526 -7.83 2.80 -30.59
N ALA A 527 -7.84 3.63 -31.62
CA ALA A 527 -8.78 3.55 -32.75
C ALA A 527 -8.81 2.15 -33.41
N ASN A 528 -7.70 1.41 -33.37
CA ASN A 528 -7.59 0.04 -33.89
C ASN A 528 -7.75 -1.05 -32.82
N GLY A 529 -8.40 -0.73 -31.70
CA GLY A 529 -8.68 -1.64 -30.58
C GLY A 529 -7.53 -1.90 -29.61
N VAL A 530 -6.30 -1.42 -29.91
CA VAL A 530 -5.13 -1.45 -29.04
C VAL A 530 -4.37 -0.14 -29.17
N PRO A 531 -3.89 0.44 -28.07
CA PRO A 531 -3.11 1.66 -28.13
C PRO A 531 -1.88 1.52 -29.02
N ASN A 532 -1.80 2.34 -30.07
CA ASN A 532 -0.73 2.38 -31.04
C ASN A 532 -0.38 3.83 -31.41
N ILE A 533 0.79 4.06 -32.00
CA ILE A 533 1.22 5.39 -32.37
C ILE A 533 0.64 5.77 -33.72
N HIS A 534 -0.03 6.89 -33.72
CA HIS A 534 -0.52 7.61 -34.88
C HIS A 534 0.17 8.97 -34.95
N THR A 535 0.36 9.50 -36.15
CA THR A 535 0.92 10.83 -36.39
C THR A 535 -0.04 11.62 -37.26
N VAL A 536 -0.41 12.82 -36.82
CA VAL A 536 -1.23 13.76 -37.58
C VAL A 536 -0.39 14.91 -38.11
N ASP A 537 -0.48 15.19 -39.39
CA ASP A 537 0.05 16.40 -40.00
C ASP A 537 -0.91 17.55 -39.70
N LEU A 538 -0.39 18.65 -39.13
CA LEU A 538 -1.19 19.76 -38.63
C LEU A 538 -1.75 20.64 -39.74
N SER A 539 -1.16 20.61 -40.93
CA SER A 539 -1.55 21.40 -42.10
C SER A 539 -2.67 20.72 -42.90
N SER A 540 -2.53 19.43 -43.16
CA SER A 540 -3.44 18.66 -43.99
C SER A 540 -4.51 17.89 -43.17
N GLY A 541 -4.27 17.66 -41.86
CA GLY A 541 -5.09 16.80 -41.02
C GLY A 541 -4.94 15.30 -41.35
N THR A 542 -3.98 14.92 -42.19
CA THR A 542 -3.74 13.54 -42.58
C THR A 542 -3.16 12.76 -41.39
N VAL A 543 -3.73 11.59 -41.08
CA VAL A 543 -3.26 10.69 -40.03
C VAL A 543 -2.52 9.50 -40.63
N ILE A 544 -1.32 9.24 -40.14
CA ILE A 544 -0.50 8.08 -40.47
C ILE A 544 -0.44 7.16 -39.27
N ILE A 545 -0.63 5.85 -39.46
CA ILE A 545 -0.48 4.83 -38.43
C ILE A 545 0.97 4.34 -38.45
N ASN A 546 1.72 4.60 -37.38
CA ASN A 546 3.14 4.25 -37.31
C ASN A 546 3.38 2.82 -36.81
N THR A 547 2.47 2.28 -36.00
CA THR A 547 2.61 0.96 -35.38
C THR A 547 1.28 0.22 -35.31
N ASP A 548 1.33 -1.11 -35.31
CA ASP A 548 0.16 -1.99 -35.11
C ASP A 548 0.51 -3.10 -34.11
N ALA A 549 1.06 -2.69 -32.95
CA ALA A 549 1.49 -3.62 -31.90
C ALA A 549 0.33 -4.31 -31.20
N GLY A 550 0.37 -5.64 -31.10
CA GLY A 550 -0.63 -6.41 -30.38
C GLY A 550 -0.59 -6.24 -28.87
N ASP A 551 0.55 -5.81 -28.34
CA ASP A 551 0.78 -5.61 -26.90
C ASP A 551 0.39 -4.20 -26.42
N GLY A 552 0.20 -3.26 -27.35
CA GLY A 552 -0.11 -1.87 -27.06
C GLY A 552 1.12 -1.02 -26.72
N ILE A 553 1.01 0.29 -26.95
CA ILE A 553 2.04 1.28 -26.67
C ILE A 553 1.47 2.33 -25.72
N TRP A 554 2.16 2.57 -24.59
CA TRP A 554 1.71 3.52 -23.58
C TRP A 554 2.17 4.94 -23.86
N THR A 555 3.47 5.12 -24.13
CA THR A 555 4.08 6.42 -24.40
C THR A 555 5.27 6.28 -25.32
N HIS A 556 5.68 7.37 -25.94
CA HIS A 556 6.78 7.43 -26.88
C HIS A 556 7.49 8.79 -26.79
N GLN A 557 8.68 8.88 -27.40
CA GLN A 557 9.44 10.11 -27.52
C GLN A 557 10.19 10.12 -28.88
N TRP A 558 10.17 11.24 -29.57
CA TRP A 558 11.00 11.46 -30.76
C TRP A 558 12.47 11.66 -30.38
N MET A 559 13.33 11.00 -31.10
CA MET A 559 14.76 11.30 -31.05
C MET A 559 15.08 12.34 -32.10
N PRO A 560 15.83 13.43 -31.79
CA PRO A 560 15.98 14.57 -32.67
C PRO A 560 16.63 14.27 -34.02
N LYS A 561 17.41 13.22 -34.17
CA LYS A 561 18.20 12.97 -35.34
C LYS A 561 17.70 11.90 -36.29
N ASP A 562 17.01 10.87 -35.82
CA ASP A 562 16.81 9.71 -36.68
C ASP A 562 15.57 8.83 -36.45
N SER A 563 15.03 8.76 -35.31
CA SER A 563 14.09 7.69 -35.03
C SER A 563 13.16 7.95 -33.85
N LEU A 564 11.96 7.40 -33.94
CA LEU A 564 10.97 7.35 -32.89
C LEU A 564 11.34 6.29 -31.85
N LEU A 565 11.33 6.65 -30.59
CA LEU A 565 11.45 5.72 -29.47
C LEU A 565 10.08 5.38 -28.90
N LEU A 566 9.84 4.12 -28.70
CA LEU A 566 8.59 3.61 -28.18
C LEU A 566 8.77 2.91 -26.84
N SER A 567 7.90 3.20 -25.93
CA SER A 567 7.72 2.40 -24.73
C SER A 567 6.56 1.44 -24.97
N LEU A 568 6.85 0.16 -25.06
CA LEU A 568 5.82 -0.86 -25.12
C LEU A 568 5.37 -1.22 -23.71
N SER A 569 4.15 -0.92 -23.40
CA SER A 569 3.54 -1.39 -22.18
C SER A 569 2.85 -2.71 -22.46
N LEU A 570 3.45 -3.81 -22.04
CA LEU A 570 2.74 -5.07 -21.87
C LEU A 570 1.91 -5.04 -20.58
N GLY A 571 1.19 -3.96 -20.34
CA GLY A 571 0.55 -3.77 -19.05
C GLY A 571 1.56 -3.82 -17.90
N VAL A 572 1.08 -3.94 -16.71
CA VAL A 572 1.84 -3.83 -15.46
C VAL A 572 2.76 -5.04 -15.16
N VAL A 573 2.86 -6.05 -16.04
CA VAL A 573 3.28 -7.40 -15.61
C VAL A 573 4.74 -7.69 -15.75
N ASP A 574 5.69 -7.06 -16.03
CA ASP A 574 7.12 -7.41 -15.96
C ASP A 574 8.00 -6.90 -17.10
N SER A 575 7.46 -6.36 -18.16
CA SER A 575 8.33 -6.05 -19.26
C SER A 575 7.81 -4.93 -20.15
N VAL A 576 7.78 -3.74 -19.60
CA VAL A 576 7.85 -2.56 -20.47
C VAL A 576 9.18 -2.64 -21.21
N ARG A 577 9.12 -2.55 -22.54
CA ARG A 577 10.30 -2.56 -23.41
C ARG A 577 10.39 -1.25 -24.15
N LEU A 578 11.60 -0.75 -24.25
CA LEU A 578 11.88 0.38 -25.10
C LEU A 578 12.31 -0.13 -26.46
N VAL A 579 11.59 0.28 -27.50
CA VAL A 579 11.87 -0.12 -28.89
C VAL A 579 12.15 1.13 -29.71
N LYS A 580 13.23 1.09 -30.47
CA LYS A 580 13.57 2.11 -31.45
C LYS A 580 12.91 1.75 -32.78
N VAL A 581 12.02 2.61 -33.26
CA VAL A 581 11.21 2.36 -34.46
C VAL A 581 11.54 3.38 -35.56
N ASP A 582 11.63 2.93 -36.78
CA ASP A 582 11.69 3.83 -37.94
C ASP A 582 10.34 4.54 -38.11
N PRO A 583 10.27 5.86 -38.04
CA PRO A 583 9.05 6.63 -38.16
C PRO A 583 8.39 6.58 -39.55
N PHE A 584 9.16 6.23 -40.60
CA PHE A 584 8.67 6.18 -41.97
C PHE A 584 8.21 4.78 -42.39
N ARG A 585 8.35 3.78 -41.52
CA ARG A 585 7.81 2.47 -41.80
C ARG A 585 6.29 2.48 -41.83
N THR A 586 5.72 1.66 -42.69
CA THR A 586 4.30 1.30 -42.63
C THR A 586 4.18 -0.07 -41.98
N PRO A 587 3.28 -0.24 -40.99
CA PRO A 587 3.02 -1.56 -40.40
C PRO A 587 2.53 -2.53 -41.46
N ASP A 588 2.94 -3.79 -41.37
CA ASP A 588 2.34 -4.86 -42.15
C ASP A 588 0.95 -5.19 -41.55
N THR A 589 -0.05 -4.50 -42.07
CA THR A 589 -1.46 -4.68 -41.66
C THR A 589 -2.19 -5.69 -42.56
N ALA A 590 -1.47 -6.61 -43.22
CA ALA A 590 -2.12 -7.62 -44.06
C ALA A 590 -3.26 -8.28 -43.30
N PRO A 591 -4.51 -8.19 -43.78
CA PRO A 591 -5.66 -8.71 -43.08
C PRO A 591 -5.61 -10.25 -43.12
N LEU A 592 -5.14 -10.85 -42.05
CA LEU A 592 -5.48 -12.21 -41.75
C LEU A 592 -7.00 -12.25 -41.57
N SER A 593 -7.69 -12.96 -42.48
CA SER A 593 -9.15 -13.04 -42.49
C SER A 593 -9.75 -13.85 -41.33
N LEU A 594 -9.15 -13.82 -40.17
CA LEU A 594 -9.74 -14.36 -38.97
C LEU A 594 -10.93 -13.47 -38.63
N ARG A 595 -12.13 -14.01 -38.67
CA ARG A 595 -13.34 -13.32 -38.28
C ARG A 595 -13.12 -12.74 -36.88
N ASP A 596 -13.25 -11.44 -36.76
CA ASP A 596 -13.09 -10.71 -35.51
C ASP A 596 -14.28 -10.99 -34.58
N ASN A 597 -14.23 -12.10 -33.88
CA ASN A 597 -15.10 -12.35 -32.75
C ASN A 597 -14.50 -11.78 -31.45
N TYR A 598 -13.45 -10.97 -31.61
CA TYR A 598 -12.64 -10.45 -30.52
C TYR A 598 -13.45 -9.77 -29.41
N THR A 599 -14.48 -9.06 -29.74
CA THR A 599 -15.27 -8.30 -28.77
C THR A 599 -16.68 -8.85 -28.55
N SER A 600 -17.03 -10.01 -29.12
CA SER A 600 -18.40 -10.52 -29.04
C SER A 600 -18.88 -10.77 -27.61
N TRP A 601 -18.00 -11.24 -26.74
CA TRP A 601 -18.27 -11.50 -25.33
C TRP A 601 -18.44 -10.20 -24.52
N LEU A 602 -17.86 -9.08 -24.94
CA LEU A 602 -18.03 -7.77 -24.28
C LEU A 602 -19.46 -7.22 -24.40
N LYS A 603 -20.21 -7.70 -25.36
CA LYS A 603 -21.63 -7.31 -25.55
C LYS A 603 -22.58 -7.96 -24.54
N SER A 604 -22.09 -8.85 -23.71
CA SER A 604 -22.90 -9.55 -22.69
C SER A 604 -23.08 -8.73 -21.41
N GLY A 605 -22.40 -7.60 -21.27
CA GLY A 605 -22.54 -6.72 -20.13
C GLY A 605 -23.88 -5.94 -20.16
N PRO A 606 -24.34 -5.45 -19.01
CA PRO A 606 -25.51 -4.58 -18.91
C PRO A 606 -25.25 -3.23 -19.58
N ASP A 607 -26.31 -2.51 -19.87
CA ASP A 607 -26.19 -1.11 -20.29
C ASP A 607 -25.81 -0.23 -19.09
N VAL A 608 -24.60 0.28 -19.11
CA VAL A 608 -24.05 1.15 -18.06
C VAL A 608 -24.08 2.63 -18.45
N SER A 609 -24.74 2.99 -19.55
CA SER A 609 -24.84 4.38 -20.02
C SER A 609 -25.44 5.32 -18.99
N PHE A 610 -26.28 4.81 -18.09
CA PHE A 610 -26.91 5.57 -17.01
C PHE A 610 -25.90 6.26 -16.10
N VAL A 611 -24.69 5.71 -15.92
CA VAL A 611 -23.66 6.29 -15.04
C VAL A 611 -23.30 7.71 -15.48
N ASN A 612 -23.23 7.96 -16.78
CA ASN A 612 -22.88 9.26 -17.34
C ASN A 612 -24.08 10.11 -17.77
N GLN A 613 -25.31 9.62 -17.54
CA GLN A 613 -26.53 10.37 -17.84
C GLN A 613 -26.86 11.35 -16.72
N LYS A 614 -27.46 12.46 -17.09
CA LYS A 614 -28.03 13.41 -16.12
C LYS A 614 -29.44 12.98 -15.73
N PRO A 615 -29.80 13.08 -14.44
CA PRO A 615 -31.16 12.80 -14.02
C PRO A 615 -32.16 13.81 -14.61
N ASP A 616 -33.35 13.34 -14.96
CA ASP A 616 -34.43 14.20 -15.45
C ASP A 616 -34.92 15.21 -14.40
N THR A 617 -34.80 14.82 -13.13
CA THR A 617 -35.23 15.66 -12.00
C THR A 617 -34.12 15.69 -10.95
N LEU A 618 -33.82 16.90 -10.46
CA LEU A 618 -32.84 17.05 -9.38
C LEU A 618 -33.42 16.59 -8.03
N PRO A 619 -32.70 15.89 -7.22
CA PRO A 619 -33.16 15.49 -5.88
C PRO A 619 -33.24 16.68 -4.94
N GLU A 620 -34.15 16.61 -3.97
CA GLU A 620 -34.18 17.56 -2.87
C GLU A 620 -32.94 17.39 -1.97
N ILE A 621 -32.18 18.47 -1.84
CA ILE A 621 -30.94 18.51 -1.03
C ILE A 621 -31.18 19.46 0.14
N SER A 622 -30.93 18.97 1.37
CA SER A 622 -31.08 19.81 2.56
C SER A 622 -30.02 20.92 2.60
N PRO A 623 -30.27 22.03 3.31
CA PRO A 623 -29.24 23.02 3.56
C PRO A 623 -28.02 22.42 4.29
N PRO A 624 -26.81 22.94 4.02
CA PRO A 624 -25.59 22.50 4.71
C PRO A 624 -25.67 22.69 6.22
N LYS A 625 -25.22 21.67 6.97
CA LYS A 625 -25.13 21.72 8.43
C LYS A 625 -23.73 21.27 8.88
N LYS A 626 -23.23 21.85 9.96
CA LYS A 626 -22.00 21.38 10.58
C LYS A 626 -22.11 19.88 10.88
N TYR A 627 -21.10 19.10 10.48
CA TYR A 627 -21.03 17.69 10.81
C TYR A 627 -21.07 17.46 12.33
N ARG A 628 -21.86 16.48 12.77
CA ARG A 628 -21.96 16.05 14.17
C ARG A 628 -21.79 14.55 14.25
N PHE A 629 -20.66 14.09 14.75
CA PHE A 629 -20.31 12.67 14.79
C PHE A 629 -21.38 11.82 15.50
N THR A 630 -21.98 12.30 16.57
CA THR A 630 -23.01 11.57 17.35
C THR A 630 -24.28 11.23 16.56
N LYS A 631 -24.52 11.92 15.43
CA LYS A 631 -25.67 11.64 14.55
C LYS A 631 -25.35 10.60 13.47
N HIS A 632 -24.09 10.32 13.26
CA HIS A 632 -23.60 9.47 12.17
C HIS A 632 -22.74 8.33 12.70
N MET A 633 -23.08 7.82 13.88
CA MET A 633 -22.41 6.66 14.46
C MET A 633 -22.76 5.38 13.71
N ARG A 634 -21.75 4.56 13.46
CA ARG A 634 -21.84 3.28 12.74
C ARG A 634 -21.25 2.16 13.59
N HIS A 635 -22.03 1.13 13.81
CA HIS A 635 -21.60 -0.06 14.51
C HIS A 635 -20.83 -0.96 13.55
N LEU A 636 -19.54 -1.16 13.84
CA LEU A 636 -18.65 -1.99 13.03
C LEU A 636 -18.90 -3.48 13.22
N GLY A 637 -19.41 -3.87 14.36
CA GLY A 637 -19.76 -5.24 14.68
C GLY A 637 -19.58 -5.58 16.14
N THR A 638 -20.27 -6.59 16.59
CA THR A 638 -20.05 -7.24 17.88
C THR A 638 -19.78 -8.72 17.64
N LEU A 639 -18.70 -9.23 18.20
CA LEU A 639 -18.37 -10.64 18.19
C LEU A 639 -18.44 -11.19 19.59
N VAL A 640 -19.18 -12.26 19.76
CA VAL A 640 -19.23 -13.02 20.99
C VAL A 640 -18.69 -14.42 20.74
N LEU A 641 -17.60 -14.76 21.41
CA LEU A 641 -17.04 -16.09 21.38
C LEU A 641 -17.46 -16.85 22.63
N PRO A 642 -18.26 -17.89 22.48
CA PRO A 642 -18.73 -18.69 23.61
C PRO A 642 -17.67 -19.67 24.12
N ILE A 643 -16.58 -19.12 24.69
CA ILE A 643 -15.54 -19.95 25.32
C ILE A 643 -16.09 -20.41 26.67
N PRO A 644 -16.25 -21.71 26.96
CA PRO A 644 -17.00 -22.20 28.13
C PRO A 644 -16.53 -21.67 29.49
N SER A 645 -15.22 -21.42 29.64
CA SER A 645 -14.63 -20.89 30.87
C SER A 645 -14.49 -19.38 30.92
N SER A 646 -14.55 -18.70 29.78
CA SER A 646 -14.27 -17.26 29.65
C SER A 646 -14.82 -16.73 28.31
N PRO A 647 -16.16 -16.60 28.20
CA PRO A 647 -16.74 -16.00 26.99
C PRO A 647 -16.14 -14.61 26.75
N LEU A 648 -15.76 -14.37 25.51
CA LEU A 648 -15.19 -13.11 25.06
C LEU A 648 -16.21 -12.33 24.26
N ILE A 649 -16.28 -11.04 24.49
CA ILE A 649 -17.02 -10.09 23.67
C ILE A 649 -16.07 -8.99 23.14
N THR A 650 -16.18 -8.69 21.88
CA THR A 650 -15.53 -7.50 21.29
C THR A 650 -16.57 -6.73 20.50
N SER A 651 -16.53 -5.40 20.58
CA SER A 651 -17.42 -4.51 19.85
C SER A 651 -16.71 -3.22 19.52
N ALA A 652 -17.00 -2.66 18.34
CA ALA A 652 -16.48 -1.37 17.94
C ALA A 652 -17.56 -0.53 17.25
N ILE A 653 -17.51 0.79 17.49
CA ILE A 653 -18.41 1.79 16.91
C ILE A 653 -17.53 2.94 16.41
N THR A 654 -17.82 3.43 15.20
CA THR A 654 -17.13 4.61 14.64
C THR A 654 -18.14 5.61 14.14
N ASP A 655 -17.71 6.85 13.89
CA ASP A 655 -18.52 7.83 13.17
C ASP A 655 -18.32 7.72 11.65
N ALA A 656 -19.17 8.37 10.88
CA ALA A 656 -19.14 8.29 9.42
C ALA A 656 -17.79 8.72 8.82
N LEU A 657 -17.08 9.66 9.44
CA LEU A 657 -15.76 10.10 9.01
C LEU A 657 -14.63 9.20 9.49
N GLY A 658 -14.90 8.20 10.33
CA GLY A 658 -13.88 7.36 10.95
C GLY A 658 -12.96 8.11 11.91
N ARG A 659 -13.35 9.27 12.43
CA ARG A 659 -12.52 10.13 13.29
C ARG A 659 -12.72 9.87 14.77
N ASN A 660 -13.77 9.16 15.13
CA ASN A 660 -14.08 8.77 16.51
C ASN A 660 -14.34 7.28 16.55
N ILE A 661 -13.57 6.57 17.36
CA ILE A 661 -13.67 5.12 17.49
C ILE A 661 -13.87 4.79 18.96
N PHE A 662 -14.91 4.00 19.24
CA PHE A 662 -15.19 3.44 20.56
C PHE A 662 -14.99 1.92 20.46
N GLU A 663 -14.24 1.37 21.38
CA GLU A 663 -13.91 -0.05 21.42
C GLU A 663 -14.27 -0.64 22.78
N LEU A 664 -14.80 -1.85 22.76
CA LEU A 664 -15.05 -2.66 23.92
C LEU A 664 -14.47 -4.03 23.69
N ILE A 665 -13.62 -4.48 24.59
CA ILE A 665 -13.12 -5.84 24.64
C ILE A 665 -13.33 -6.35 26.06
N GLY A 666 -13.97 -7.50 26.23
CA GLY A 666 -14.20 -8.06 27.55
C GLY A 666 -14.21 -9.58 27.54
N TYR A 667 -13.76 -10.16 28.61
CA TYR A 667 -13.98 -11.57 28.90
C TYR A 667 -14.64 -11.77 30.27
N LEU A 668 -15.52 -12.73 30.36
CA LEU A 668 -16.24 -13.02 31.57
C LEU A 668 -15.69 -14.31 32.18
N VAL A 669 -15.46 -14.32 33.49
CA VAL A 669 -15.13 -15.51 34.22
C VAL A 669 -16.36 -15.86 35.10
N PRO A 670 -17.26 -16.75 34.62
CA PRO A 670 -18.54 -17.01 35.29
C PRO A 670 -18.40 -17.56 36.73
N SER A 671 -17.28 -18.23 37.01
CA SER A 671 -16.99 -18.78 38.34
C SER A 671 -16.53 -17.73 39.35
N ASP A 672 -15.96 -16.59 38.85
CA ASP A 672 -15.52 -15.48 39.69
C ASP A 672 -15.49 -14.20 38.84
N ILE A 673 -16.53 -13.40 38.97
CA ILE A 673 -16.72 -12.19 38.18
C ILE A 673 -15.62 -11.14 38.43
N ASN A 674 -14.94 -11.18 39.57
CA ASN A 674 -13.86 -10.27 39.90
C ASN A 674 -12.60 -10.52 39.02
N LYS A 675 -12.48 -11.74 38.47
CA LYS A 675 -11.41 -12.11 37.52
C LYS A 675 -11.75 -11.80 36.05
N SER A 676 -12.94 -11.26 35.81
CA SER A 676 -13.33 -10.82 34.45
C SER A 676 -12.56 -9.60 34.04
N GLY A 677 -12.19 -9.58 32.77
CA GLY A 677 -11.45 -8.46 32.21
C GLY A 677 -12.32 -7.57 31.29
N LEU A 678 -12.00 -6.29 31.27
CA LEU A 678 -12.69 -5.28 30.46
C LEU A 678 -11.68 -4.26 29.95
N LEU A 679 -11.73 -3.94 28.67
CA LEU A 679 -11.08 -2.79 28.06
C LEU A 679 -12.14 -1.94 27.38
N LEU A 680 -12.13 -0.64 27.69
CA LEU A 680 -12.92 0.37 27.00
C LEU A 680 -11.96 1.40 26.41
N GLY A 681 -12.00 1.53 25.09
CA GLY A 681 -11.18 2.46 24.34
C GLY A 681 -12.02 3.55 23.67
N TYR A 682 -11.55 4.77 23.73
CA TYR A 682 -12.04 5.86 22.90
C TYR A 682 -10.85 6.56 22.25
N THR A 683 -10.82 6.55 20.92
CA THR A 683 -9.78 7.23 20.13
C THR A 683 -10.44 8.27 19.25
N THR A 684 -9.88 9.47 19.21
CA THR A 684 -10.39 10.55 18.37
C THR A 684 -9.29 11.31 17.65
N ALA A 685 -9.55 11.58 16.37
CA ALA A 685 -8.76 12.42 15.50
C ALA A 685 -9.38 13.82 15.31
N HIS A 686 -10.30 14.24 16.18
CA HIS A 686 -11.09 15.46 15.99
C HIS A 686 -10.33 16.75 16.34
N PHE A 687 -9.36 16.70 17.24
CA PHE A 687 -8.74 17.88 17.87
C PHE A 687 -7.28 18.13 17.44
N GLY A 688 -6.84 17.66 16.31
CA GLY A 688 -5.48 17.82 15.80
C GLY A 688 -4.65 16.55 15.96
N PRO A 689 -3.92 16.32 17.05
CA PRO A 689 -3.28 15.04 17.31
C PRO A 689 -4.31 13.92 17.49
N LEU A 690 -3.85 12.70 17.36
CA LEU A 690 -4.63 11.54 17.74
C LEU A 690 -4.68 11.43 19.27
N TRP A 691 -5.87 11.48 19.83
CA TRP A 691 -6.10 11.34 21.27
C TRP A 691 -6.73 10.00 21.57
N SER A 692 -6.26 9.34 22.63
CA SER A 692 -6.81 8.06 23.06
C SER A 692 -6.99 8.02 24.57
N ILE A 693 -8.13 7.50 25.00
CA ILE A 693 -8.40 7.18 26.41
C ILE A 693 -8.74 5.72 26.48
N ILE A 694 -8.01 4.96 27.27
CA ILE A 694 -8.21 3.53 27.43
C ILE A 694 -8.38 3.22 28.92
N TYR A 695 -9.53 2.67 29.27
CA TYR A 695 -9.73 2.04 30.56
C TYR A 695 -9.50 0.54 30.44
N SER A 696 -8.71 -0.01 31.30
CA SER A 696 -8.44 -1.45 31.37
C SER A 696 -8.63 -1.98 32.78
N ARG A 697 -9.30 -3.12 32.86
CA ARG A 697 -9.47 -3.89 34.09
C ARG A 697 -9.12 -5.35 33.82
N ASN A 698 -8.14 -5.88 34.56
CA ASN A 698 -7.75 -7.29 34.54
C ASN A 698 -7.43 -7.89 33.15
N MET A 699 -7.16 -7.05 32.15
CA MET A 699 -6.86 -7.54 30.80
C MET A 699 -5.52 -8.28 30.73
N ASP A 700 -4.63 -8.01 31.67
CA ASP A 700 -3.28 -8.59 31.74
C ASP A 700 -3.11 -9.57 32.92
N ALA A 701 -4.18 -10.13 33.45
CA ALA A 701 -4.13 -11.08 34.54
C ALA A 701 -3.51 -12.45 34.14
N ALA A 702 -2.26 -12.40 33.65
CA ALA A 702 -1.49 -13.59 33.33
C ALA A 702 -0.62 -14.03 34.50
N ILE A 703 -0.57 -15.34 34.75
CA ILE A 703 0.37 -15.91 35.71
C ILE A 703 1.77 -15.83 35.09
N ARG A 704 2.66 -15.11 35.74
CA ARG A 704 4.05 -14.93 35.29
C ARG A 704 5.02 -15.66 36.22
N PRO A 705 6.07 -16.28 35.68
CA PRO A 705 7.20 -16.65 36.49
C PRO A 705 7.82 -15.42 37.13
N TYR A 706 8.09 -15.45 38.40
CA TYR A 706 8.85 -14.46 39.11
C TYR A 706 9.90 -15.19 39.93
N GLN A 707 11.08 -15.35 39.32
CA GLN A 707 12.15 -16.22 39.82
C GLN A 707 11.67 -17.66 40.04
N LYS A 708 11.77 -18.18 41.28
CA LYS A 708 11.26 -19.51 41.63
C LYS A 708 9.78 -19.52 42.02
N ALA A 709 9.07 -18.42 41.89
CA ALA A 709 7.68 -18.26 42.22
C ALA A 709 6.81 -17.93 41.00
N TYR A 710 5.54 -17.75 41.25
CA TYR A 710 4.57 -17.25 40.25
C TYR A 710 3.94 -15.96 40.75
N MET A 711 3.69 -15.06 39.87
CA MET A 711 3.05 -13.77 40.17
C MET A 711 1.85 -13.54 39.25
N ILE A 712 0.78 -13.00 39.81
CA ILE A 712 -0.30 -12.35 39.07
C ILE A 712 -0.32 -10.89 39.55
N ASP A 713 -0.26 -9.96 38.62
CA ASP A 713 -0.57 -8.56 38.84
C ASP A 713 -1.89 -8.23 38.12
N MET A 714 -2.97 -8.00 38.91
CA MET A 714 -4.27 -7.63 38.39
C MET A 714 -4.32 -6.11 38.26
N LYS A 715 -3.93 -5.64 37.08
CA LYS A 715 -3.86 -4.20 36.77
C LYS A 715 -5.25 -3.64 36.42
N ASN A 716 -5.61 -2.53 37.06
CA ASN A 716 -6.79 -1.74 36.74
C ASN A 716 -6.34 -0.31 36.50
N GLY A 717 -6.59 0.23 35.32
CA GLY A 717 -6.01 1.52 35.02
C GLY A 717 -6.73 2.29 33.92
N VAL A 718 -6.36 3.56 33.86
CA VAL A 718 -6.73 4.48 32.79
C VAL A 718 -5.45 5.01 32.16
N SER A 719 -5.35 4.92 30.85
CA SER A 719 -4.30 5.54 30.09
C SER A 719 -4.91 6.61 29.17
N PHE A 720 -4.29 7.77 29.17
CA PHE A 720 -4.59 8.87 28.27
C PHE A 720 -3.37 9.13 27.41
N SER A 721 -3.49 9.17 26.11
CA SER A 721 -2.38 9.40 25.21
C SER A 721 -2.73 10.35 24.07
N MET A 722 -1.71 11.06 23.62
CA MET A 722 -1.75 11.92 22.45
C MET A 722 -0.58 11.57 21.55
N THR A 723 -0.85 11.27 20.29
CA THR A 723 0.17 11.01 19.28
C THR A 723 0.04 12.00 18.13
N ASN A 724 1.13 12.66 17.80
CA ASN A 724 1.19 13.59 16.69
C ASN A 724 2.24 13.13 15.67
N PRO A 725 1.83 12.65 14.50
CA PRO A 725 2.77 12.36 13.42
C PRO A 725 3.35 13.67 12.89
N ILE A 726 4.67 13.75 12.81
CA ILE A 726 5.41 14.90 12.29
C ILE A 726 6.35 14.38 11.22
N ASN A 727 6.15 14.82 9.99
CA ASN A 727 7.05 14.45 8.90
C ASN A 727 7.83 15.67 8.43
N PHE A 728 9.13 15.58 8.62
CA PHE A 728 10.11 16.53 8.09
C PHE A 728 10.69 16.07 6.77
N GLY A 729 10.43 14.82 6.39
CA GLY A 729 11.02 14.16 5.24
C GLY A 729 10.20 14.28 3.96
N GLU A 730 10.88 14.07 2.86
CA GLU A 730 10.30 14.08 1.52
C GLU A 730 9.73 12.71 1.12
N SER A 731 9.95 11.70 1.94
CA SER A 731 9.59 10.31 1.61
C SER A 731 8.53 9.76 2.56
N PRO A 732 7.45 9.17 2.05
CA PRO A 732 6.48 8.44 2.86
C PRO A 732 7.08 7.29 3.68
N SER A 733 8.28 6.82 3.32
CA SER A 733 9.00 5.80 4.08
C SER A 733 9.73 6.33 5.32
N SER A 734 9.78 7.65 5.53
CA SER A 734 10.34 8.28 6.73
C SER A 734 9.22 8.87 7.59
N ASN A 735 8.91 8.20 8.68
CA ASN A 735 7.84 8.61 9.58
C ASN A 735 8.40 9.02 10.93
N HIS A 736 7.97 10.19 11.39
CA HIS A 736 8.27 10.72 12.71
C HIS A 736 6.99 10.87 13.49
N SER A 737 7.01 10.59 14.79
CA SER A 737 5.91 10.88 15.68
C SER A 737 6.40 11.33 17.06
N ILE A 738 5.67 12.25 17.67
CA ILE A 738 5.81 12.62 19.06
C ILE A 738 4.59 12.12 19.79
N TYR A 739 4.79 11.47 20.91
CA TYR A 739 3.69 11.08 21.78
C TYR A 739 3.89 11.58 23.20
N THR A 740 2.77 11.82 23.87
CA THR A 740 2.72 12.11 25.29
C THR A 740 1.51 11.42 25.89
N GLY A 741 1.61 11.07 27.14
CA GLY A 741 0.53 10.37 27.83
C GLY A 741 0.55 10.59 29.32
N ALA A 742 -0.53 10.16 29.95
CA ALA A 742 -0.65 10.03 31.39
C ALA A 742 -1.34 8.69 31.69
N THR A 743 -0.75 7.91 32.56
CA THR A 743 -1.26 6.57 32.90
C THR A 743 -1.41 6.47 34.41
N PHE A 744 -2.54 5.91 34.83
CA PHE A 744 -2.87 5.63 36.22
C PHE A 744 -3.23 4.16 36.34
N ILE A 745 -2.47 3.41 37.12
CA ILE A 745 -2.60 1.97 37.27
C ILE A 745 -2.69 1.62 38.75
N GLY A 746 -3.71 0.88 39.12
CA GLY A 746 -3.78 0.18 40.41
C GLY A 746 -3.27 -1.25 40.24
N HIS A 747 -2.26 -1.59 40.99
CA HIS A 747 -1.66 -2.90 41.06
C HIS A 747 -2.30 -3.71 42.18
N ASN A 748 -2.77 -4.93 41.87
CA ASN A 748 -3.21 -5.91 42.88
C ASN A 748 -2.41 -7.20 42.65
N VAL A 749 -1.31 -7.31 43.34
CA VAL A 749 -0.29 -8.34 43.14
C VAL A 749 -0.51 -9.51 44.08
N THR A 750 -0.47 -10.72 43.52
CA THR A 750 -0.44 -11.97 44.28
C THR A 750 0.77 -12.77 43.85
N VAL A 751 1.61 -13.16 44.82
CA VAL A 751 2.80 -13.98 44.62
C VAL A 751 2.64 -15.34 45.29
N SER A 752 3.04 -16.41 44.63
CA SER A 752 2.87 -17.77 45.09
C SER A 752 4.03 -18.68 44.70
N LYS A 753 4.37 -19.65 45.57
CA LYS A 753 5.37 -20.69 45.24
C LYS A 753 4.90 -21.68 44.18
N LYS A 754 3.61 -21.94 44.13
CA LYS A 754 3.02 -22.93 43.21
C LYS A 754 1.59 -22.59 42.89
N GLN A 755 1.11 -23.17 41.81
CA GLN A 755 -0.27 -23.10 41.38
C GLN A 755 -1.00 -24.38 41.86
N ASP A 756 -2.21 -24.24 42.41
CA ASP A 756 -3.07 -25.38 42.67
C ASP A 756 -3.37 -26.14 41.38
N LYS A 757 -3.10 -27.44 41.36
CA LYS A 757 -3.27 -28.24 40.14
C LYS A 757 -4.72 -28.47 39.74
N LYS A 758 -5.66 -28.31 40.67
CA LYS A 758 -7.09 -28.54 40.43
C LYS A 758 -7.84 -27.27 40.08
N THR A 759 -7.64 -26.21 40.87
CA THR A 759 -8.32 -24.91 40.66
C THR A 759 -7.59 -24.01 39.70
N GLY A 760 -6.29 -24.18 39.53
CA GLY A 760 -5.45 -23.26 38.76
C GLY A 760 -5.11 -21.98 39.50
N GLU A 761 -5.51 -21.86 40.77
CA GLU A 761 -5.25 -20.69 41.59
C GLU A 761 -3.85 -20.67 42.17
N LEU A 762 -3.32 -19.47 42.39
CA LEU A 762 -2.08 -19.30 43.10
C LEU A 762 -2.28 -19.47 44.58
N ILE A 763 -1.44 -20.30 45.22
CA ILE A 763 -1.43 -20.45 46.67
C ILE A 763 -0.52 -19.35 47.23
N PRO A 764 -1.04 -18.41 48.04
CA PRO A 764 -0.23 -17.29 48.57
C PRO A 764 1.04 -17.78 49.26
N LEU A 765 2.07 -16.96 49.15
CA LEU A 765 3.38 -17.22 49.71
C LEU A 765 3.41 -16.76 51.17
N ASP A 766 3.98 -17.57 52.02
CA ASP A 766 4.32 -17.14 53.39
C ASP A 766 5.54 -16.18 53.29
N SER A 767 5.43 -14.98 53.84
CA SER A 767 6.45 -13.93 53.79
C SER A 767 7.84 -14.33 54.31
N SER A 768 7.87 -15.37 55.16
CA SER A 768 9.13 -15.90 55.70
C SER A 768 9.97 -16.69 54.67
N SER A 769 9.45 -16.97 53.51
CA SER A 769 10.08 -17.83 52.49
C SER A 769 10.90 -17.06 51.45
N TYR A 770 10.95 -15.74 51.50
CA TYR A 770 11.64 -14.86 50.58
C TYR A 770 12.79 -14.09 51.23
N ILE A 771 13.98 -14.62 51.16
CA ILE A 771 15.12 -13.97 51.80
C ILE A 771 15.92 -13.07 50.82
N ASP A 772 15.84 -13.27 49.51
CA ASP A 772 16.78 -12.68 48.59
C ASP A 772 16.22 -11.71 47.53
N LEU A 773 14.90 -11.42 47.53
CA LEU A 773 14.28 -10.61 46.47
C LEU A 773 13.22 -9.64 46.97
N PRO A 774 13.15 -8.46 46.35
CA PRO A 774 12.06 -7.53 46.62
C PRO A 774 10.73 -8.18 46.27
N ILE A 775 9.79 -8.17 47.17
CA ILE A 775 8.44 -8.70 46.94
C ILE A 775 7.64 -7.65 46.14
N PRO A 776 7.02 -8.03 45.04
CA PRO A 776 6.12 -7.13 44.32
C PRO A 776 5.03 -6.56 45.21
N GLU A 777 4.76 -5.28 45.04
CA GLU A 777 3.84 -4.51 45.91
C GLU A 777 2.57 -4.17 45.16
N SER A 778 1.43 -4.28 45.87
CA SER A 778 0.17 -3.65 45.44
C SER A 778 0.23 -2.17 45.74
N GLY A 779 -0.40 -1.34 44.91
CA GLY A 779 -0.40 0.08 45.11
C GLY A 779 -0.89 0.86 43.88
N GLN A 780 -0.94 2.17 43.99
CA GLN A 780 -1.35 3.07 42.91
C GLN A 780 -0.11 3.65 42.21
N GLU A 781 -0.05 3.52 40.90
CA GLU A 781 0.99 4.11 40.05
C GLU A 781 0.39 5.21 39.17
N GLY A 782 1.03 6.36 39.12
CA GLY A 782 0.68 7.45 38.20
C GLY A 782 1.93 8.02 37.56
N PHE A 783 1.98 8.04 36.23
CA PHE A 783 3.12 8.61 35.48
C PHE A 783 2.69 9.35 34.23
N ILE A 784 3.55 10.25 33.78
CA ILE A 784 3.43 10.99 32.53
C ILE A 784 4.54 10.49 31.61
N SER A 785 4.17 10.25 30.35
CA SER A 785 5.07 9.79 29.32
C SER A 785 5.31 10.85 28.26
N PHE A 786 6.55 10.95 27.79
CA PHE A 786 6.96 11.72 26.61
C PHE A 786 7.80 10.82 25.73
N GLY A 787 7.54 10.83 24.41
CA GLY A 787 8.33 10.03 23.52
C GLY A 787 8.43 10.59 22.11
N TYR A 788 9.44 10.11 21.44
CA TYR A 788 9.71 10.40 20.03
C TYR A 788 10.07 9.10 19.32
N GLN A 789 9.38 8.86 18.21
CA GLN A 789 9.66 7.73 17.35
C GLN A 789 10.03 8.21 15.96
N TRP A 790 11.07 7.60 15.41
CA TRP A 790 11.46 7.79 14.03
C TRP A 790 11.73 6.43 13.37
N VAL A 791 11.10 6.21 12.23
CA VAL A 791 11.32 5.02 11.41
C VAL A 791 11.58 5.46 9.99
N ASN A 792 12.70 5.06 9.43
CA ASN A 792 13.05 5.25 8.03
C ASN A 792 13.38 3.92 7.39
N ARG A 793 12.51 3.44 6.51
CA ARG A 793 12.65 2.14 5.88
C ARG A 793 12.21 2.18 4.42
N ARG A 794 13.14 1.86 3.52
CA ARG A 794 12.82 1.72 2.11
C ARG A 794 11.97 0.46 1.89
N PRO A 795 10.76 0.56 1.32
CA PRO A 795 9.91 -0.58 1.07
C PRO A 795 10.54 -1.59 0.09
N HIS A 796 10.31 -2.86 0.38
CA HIS A 796 10.77 -3.98 -0.44
C HIS A 796 9.81 -5.16 -0.29
N LYS A 797 9.62 -6.01 -1.30
CA LYS A 797 8.66 -7.13 -1.27
C LYS A 797 8.88 -8.12 -0.12
N ILE A 798 10.11 -8.27 0.33
CA ILE A 798 10.49 -9.15 1.44
C ILE A 798 10.72 -8.38 2.75
N ASN A 799 10.27 -7.15 2.86
CA ASN A 799 10.45 -6.31 4.04
C ASN A 799 9.94 -6.95 5.33
N ASN A 800 8.84 -7.69 5.24
CA ASN A 800 8.22 -8.30 6.40
C ASN A 800 9.10 -9.34 7.08
N ILE A 801 10.03 -9.94 6.34
CA ILE A 801 10.90 -11.01 6.84
C ILE A 801 12.34 -10.53 7.00
N ALA A 802 12.82 -9.79 6.02
CA ALA A 802 14.19 -9.30 5.97
C ALA A 802 14.23 -7.92 5.32
N PRO A 803 13.85 -6.86 6.04
CA PRO A 803 13.94 -5.49 5.54
C PRO A 803 15.33 -5.20 4.99
N LYS A 804 15.40 -4.67 3.79
CA LYS A 804 16.65 -4.48 3.05
C LYS A 804 17.51 -3.35 3.62
N HIS A 805 16.85 -2.24 3.84
CA HIS A 805 17.46 -1.03 4.39
C HIS A 805 16.47 -0.37 5.33
N GLY A 806 16.99 0.27 6.31
CA GLY A 806 16.20 1.09 7.20
C GLY A 806 16.78 1.11 8.60
N PHE A 807 16.41 2.10 9.32
CA PHE A 807 16.73 2.24 10.72
C PHE A 807 15.58 2.94 11.42
N GLY A 808 15.53 2.80 12.72
CA GLY A 808 14.56 3.45 13.56
C GLY A 808 15.13 3.74 14.92
N LEU A 809 14.51 4.72 15.54
CA LEU A 809 14.83 5.18 16.89
C LEU A 809 13.52 5.44 17.61
N ASP A 810 13.38 4.85 18.78
CA ASP A 810 12.33 5.17 19.75
C ASP A 810 12.99 5.68 21.03
N ILE A 811 12.52 6.79 21.56
CA ILE A 811 12.97 7.37 22.82
C ILE A 811 11.74 7.66 23.66
N GLN A 812 11.71 7.16 24.90
CA GLN A 812 10.64 7.38 25.85
C GLN A 812 11.18 7.83 27.19
N LEU A 813 10.47 8.76 27.80
CA LEU A 813 10.69 9.24 29.16
C LEU A 813 9.38 9.17 29.94
N ASP A 814 9.36 8.37 31.00
CA ASP A 814 8.26 8.32 31.93
C ASP A 814 8.67 8.99 33.25
N TYR A 815 7.78 9.79 33.77
CA TYR A 815 7.96 10.48 35.05
C TYR A 815 6.79 10.20 35.97
N ALA A 816 7.06 9.50 37.05
CA ALA A 816 6.12 9.19 38.13
C ALA A 816 6.46 9.96 39.38
N ASN A 817 5.46 10.53 40.02
CA ASN A 817 5.62 11.25 41.29
C ASN A 817 4.35 11.07 42.14
N LYS A 818 4.53 11.04 43.47
CA LYS A 818 3.40 10.92 44.41
C LYS A 818 2.35 12.03 44.24
N SER A 819 2.77 13.21 43.75
CA SER A 819 1.82 14.29 43.40
C SER A 819 0.93 14.03 42.20
N LEU A 820 1.23 12.99 41.40
CA LEU A 820 0.46 12.55 40.24
C LEU A 820 -0.51 11.41 40.58
N PHE A 821 -1.04 11.41 41.77
CA PHE A 821 -1.99 10.40 42.27
C PHE A 821 -1.42 8.96 42.35
N GLY A 822 -0.10 8.84 42.57
CA GLY A 822 0.55 7.54 42.76
C GLY A 822 1.26 7.42 44.10
N GLU A 823 1.64 6.20 44.46
CA GLU A 823 2.41 5.87 45.66
C GLU A 823 3.90 5.76 45.32
N PHE A 824 4.24 5.63 44.06
CA PHE A 824 5.58 5.44 43.52
C PHE A 824 6.15 6.75 42.94
N SER A 825 7.48 6.92 43.05
CA SER A 825 8.18 8.06 42.47
C SER A 825 9.45 7.61 41.77
N TYR A 826 9.45 7.72 40.43
CA TYR A 826 10.57 7.30 39.61
C TYR A 826 10.62 8.09 38.29
N THR A 827 11.74 7.95 37.59
CA THR A 827 11.91 8.36 36.21
C THR A 827 12.43 7.17 35.43
N ARG A 828 11.78 6.80 34.32
CA ARG A 828 12.21 5.77 33.38
C ARG A 828 12.60 6.41 32.07
N PHE A 829 13.79 6.13 31.62
CA PHE A 829 14.28 6.53 30.32
C PHE A 829 14.56 5.29 29.48
N GLU A 830 14.00 5.25 28.30
CA GLU A 830 14.11 4.12 27.37
C GLU A 830 14.57 4.59 26.01
N THR A 831 15.45 3.80 25.36
CA THR A 831 15.82 3.97 23.96
C THR A 831 15.80 2.64 23.26
N ASP A 832 15.27 2.60 22.05
CA ASP A 832 15.31 1.44 21.16
C ASP A 832 15.81 1.88 19.78
N LEU A 833 16.93 1.34 19.35
CA LEU A 833 17.57 1.63 18.06
C LEU A 833 17.68 0.35 17.26
N PHE A 834 17.28 0.39 15.99
CA PHE A 834 17.51 -0.72 15.06
C PHE A 834 18.04 -0.24 13.71
N ALA A 835 18.76 -1.13 13.04
CA ALA A 835 19.24 -0.92 11.68
C ALA A 835 19.18 -2.21 10.85
N ASN A 836 18.80 -2.07 9.58
CA ASN A 836 18.85 -3.13 8.58
C ASN A 836 19.80 -2.69 7.47
N ILE A 837 20.81 -3.50 7.17
CA ILE A 837 21.86 -3.20 6.19
C ILE A 837 21.94 -4.35 5.20
N ALA A 838 21.59 -4.09 3.94
CA ALA A 838 21.71 -5.09 2.89
C ALA A 838 23.19 -5.32 2.50
N LEU A 839 23.62 -6.58 2.49
CA LEU A 839 24.96 -7.00 2.10
C LEU A 839 25.09 -7.24 0.60
N ASN A 840 23.97 -7.45 -0.09
CA ASN A 840 23.95 -7.67 -1.53
C ASN A 840 22.93 -6.79 -2.24
N LYS A 841 23.08 -6.64 -3.55
CA LYS A 841 22.21 -5.78 -4.38
C LYS A 841 20.75 -6.25 -4.41
N SER A 842 20.51 -7.55 -4.28
CA SER A 842 19.15 -8.10 -4.28
C SER A 842 18.41 -7.84 -2.97
N GLY A 843 19.15 -7.50 -1.89
CA GLY A 843 18.58 -7.34 -0.54
C GLY A 843 18.15 -8.66 0.08
N SER A 844 18.58 -9.80 -0.47
CA SER A 844 18.29 -11.11 0.11
C SER A 844 19.17 -11.43 1.32
N GLN A 845 20.33 -10.77 1.44
CA GLN A 845 21.22 -10.87 2.59
C GLN A 845 21.23 -9.55 3.35
N VAL A 846 20.87 -9.61 4.62
CA VAL A 846 20.71 -8.43 5.47
C VAL A 846 21.37 -8.67 6.82
N VAL A 847 22.17 -7.72 7.29
CA VAL A 847 22.55 -7.63 8.68
C VAL A 847 21.51 -6.78 9.41
N TYR A 848 20.96 -7.32 10.47
CA TYR A 848 20.08 -6.61 11.39
C TYR A 848 20.79 -6.38 12.71
N PHE A 849 20.68 -5.20 13.22
CA PHE A 849 21.17 -4.81 14.53
C PHE A 849 20.04 -4.14 15.31
N ARG A 850 19.90 -4.46 16.60
CA ARG A 850 19.05 -3.76 17.56
C ARG A 850 19.80 -3.51 18.85
N LEU A 851 19.57 -2.36 19.43
CA LEU A 851 20.04 -2.02 20.77
C LEU A 851 18.92 -1.33 21.53
N LYS A 852 18.54 -1.91 22.66
CA LYS A 852 17.58 -1.33 23.59
C LYS A 852 18.28 -1.05 24.92
N SER A 853 18.02 0.09 25.50
CA SER A 853 18.49 0.42 26.84
C SER A 853 17.36 1.04 27.65
N MET A 854 17.31 0.73 28.93
CA MET A 854 16.37 1.30 29.89
C MET A 854 17.10 1.63 31.18
N VAL A 855 16.75 2.77 31.76
CA VAL A 855 17.26 3.20 33.06
C VAL A 855 16.09 3.71 33.89
N VAL A 856 15.89 3.14 35.05
CA VAL A 856 14.88 3.58 36.00
C VAL A 856 15.60 4.12 37.25
N SER A 857 15.28 5.34 37.63
CA SER A 857 15.78 5.98 38.85
C SER A 857 14.64 6.31 39.78
N GLY A 858 14.85 6.20 41.09
CA GLY A 858 13.83 6.40 42.08
C GLY A 858 13.29 5.09 42.64
N GLN A 859 12.01 5.06 42.98
CA GLN A 859 11.34 3.91 43.60
C GLN A 859 10.10 3.52 42.80
N PRO A 860 10.30 2.75 41.67
CA PRO A 860 9.20 2.18 40.91
C PRO A 860 8.56 1.02 41.69
N PRO A 861 7.37 0.54 41.30
CA PRO A 861 6.87 -0.75 41.72
C PRO A 861 7.91 -1.85 41.39
N VAL A 862 8.17 -2.75 42.31
CA VAL A 862 9.20 -3.76 42.12
C VAL A 862 8.97 -4.61 40.88
N GLN A 863 7.72 -4.95 40.59
CA GLN A 863 7.30 -5.72 39.41
C GLN A 863 7.54 -4.99 38.10
N ASP A 864 7.76 -3.70 38.11
CA ASP A 864 8.02 -2.86 36.94
C ASP A 864 9.52 -2.52 36.77
N TYR A 865 10.40 -3.09 37.63
CA TYR A 865 11.83 -3.07 37.32
C TYR A 865 12.09 -3.74 35.98
N VAL A 866 12.97 -3.18 35.21
CA VAL A 866 13.35 -3.69 33.92
C VAL A 866 14.09 -5.02 34.06
N GLY A 867 13.82 -5.96 33.19
CA GLY A 867 14.40 -7.29 33.34
C GLY A 867 14.59 -8.06 32.05
N LEU A 868 15.54 -9.01 32.13
CA LEU A 868 15.65 -10.13 31.21
C LEU A 868 14.90 -11.31 31.84
N THR A 869 14.03 -11.93 31.07
CA THR A 869 13.23 -13.06 31.54
C THR A 869 13.21 -14.19 30.53
N ASP A 870 12.76 -15.38 30.95
CA ASP A 870 12.49 -16.49 30.04
C ASP A 870 11.49 -16.10 28.94
N ASP A 871 11.84 -16.40 27.70
CA ASP A 871 10.88 -16.34 26.61
C ASP A 871 9.77 -17.37 26.84
N PRO A 872 8.51 -17.00 26.87
CA PRO A 872 7.45 -17.97 26.83
C PRO A 872 7.55 -18.78 25.53
N PRO A 873 7.24 -20.08 25.54
CA PRO A 873 7.36 -20.93 24.33
C PRO A 873 6.53 -20.42 23.14
N LEU A 874 5.59 -19.53 23.38
CA LEU A 874 4.84 -18.78 22.39
C LEU A 874 4.83 -17.31 22.78
N TYR A 875 5.45 -16.48 21.97
CA TYR A 875 5.45 -15.03 22.08
C TYR A 875 4.61 -14.43 20.96
N ILE A 876 3.71 -13.51 21.32
CA ILE A 876 2.86 -12.79 20.37
C ILE A 876 3.17 -11.31 20.52
N GLN A 877 3.81 -10.76 19.52
CA GLN A 877 4.24 -9.35 19.49
C GLN A 877 3.25 -8.48 18.72
N GLY A 878 3.06 -7.25 19.16
CA GLY A 878 2.39 -6.20 18.39
C GLY A 878 0.90 -6.05 18.67
N ILE A 879 0.40 -6.46 19.86
CA ILE A 879 -1.01 -6.34 20.20
C ILE A 879 -1.20 -5.79 21.60
N GLY A 880 -1.88 -4.67 21.63
CA GLY A 880 -2.26 -3.95 22.83
C GLY A 880 -1.36 -2.75 23.12
N PRO A 881 -1.80 -1.86 24.02
CA PRO A 881 -0.99 -0.76 24.51
C PRO A 881 0.23 -1.31 25.25
N SER A 882 1.41 -0.81 24.91
CA SER A 882 2.69 -1.30 25.46
C SER A 882 2.76 -1.17 26.99
N GLU A 883 2.06 -0.18 27.55
CA GLU A 883 2.05 0.07 28.99
C GLU A 883 1.24 -0.99 29.77
N LEU A 884 0.31 -1.68 29.10
CA LEU A 884 -0.54 -2.69 29.72
C LEU A 884 -0.05 -4.12 29.50
N LEU A 885 0.92 -4.32 28.61
CA LEU A 885 1.54 -5.62 28.30
C LEU A 885 3.03 -5.57 28.58
N PRO A 886 3.58 -6.53 29.34
CA PRO A 886 5.02 -6.56 29.60
C PRO A 886 5.80 -6.79 28.32
N GLU A 887 6.77 -5.96 28.08
CA GLU A 887 7.75 -6.21 27.05
C GLU A 887 8.79 -7.23 27.55
N ASN A 888 8.92 -8.31 26.83
CA ASN A 888 9.98 -9.28 27.11
C ASN A 888 11.23 -8.92 26.33
N HIS A 889 12.31 -8.63 27.04
CA HIS A 889 13.64 -8.39 26.48
C HIS A 889 14.49 -9.61 26.79
N ASN A 890 14.33 -10.68 26.01
CA ASN A 890 15.00 -11.93 26.30
C ASN A 890 16.02 -12.27 25.22
N PRO A 891 17.28 -12.52 25.59
CA PRO A 891 18.19 -13.23 24.72
C PRO A 891 17.60 -14.59 24.35
N ARG A 892 17.41 -14.84 23.05
CA ARG A 892 16.86 -16.11 22.57
C ARG A 892 17.75 -17.28 22.98
N GLY A 893 17.15 -18.30 23.55
CA GLY A 893 17.88 -19.47 23.99
C GLY A 893 18.48 -19.39 25.41
N TRP A 894 18.15 -18.34 26.14
CA TRP A 894 18.49 -18.20 27.54
C TRP A 894 17.28 -18.47 28.40
N SER A 895 17.44 -19.25 29.47
CA SER A 895 16.40 -19.61 30.42
C SER A 895 16.76 -19.12 31.83
N GLY A 896 16.82 -17.84 32.00
CA GLY A 896 17.17 -17.21 33.25
C GLY A 896 16.24 -16.06 33.59
N TYR A 897 16.53 -15.46 34.74
CA TYR A 897 15.81 -14.28 35.18
C TYR A 897 16.81 -13.28 35.76
N ARG A 898 16.76 -12.05 35.27
CA ARG A 898 17.49 -10.91 35.81
C ARG A 898 16.65 -9.68 35.77
N PHE A 899 16.76 -8.90 36.79
CA PHE A 899 16.09 -7.62 36.84
C PHE A 899 16.89 -6.59 37.61
N GLY A 900 16.55 -5.36 37.42
CA GLY A 900 17.19 -4.23 38.06
C GLY A 900 16.54 -2.93 37.61
N ASN A 901 17.19 -1.83 37.96
CA ASN A 901 16.77 -0.53 37.49
C ASN A 901 17.48 -0.08 36.19
N LYS A 902 18.31 -0.95 35.63
CA LYS A 902 19.01 -0.72 34.37
C LYS A 902 18.95 -1.98 33.50
N LEU A 903 18.75 -1.79 32.22
CA LEU A 903 18.70 -2.85 31.22
C LEU A 903 19.49 -2.43 29.98
N ILE A 904 20.22 -3.38 29.42
CA ILE A 904 20.73 -3.34 28.06
C ILE A 904 20.36 -4.63 27.37
N PHE A 905 19.81 -4.55 26.16
CA PHE A 905 19.50 -5.69 25.32
C PHE A 905 19.89 -5.36 23.90
N GLY A 906 20.56 -6.29 23.20
CA GLY A 906 20.91 -6.16 21.82
C GLY A 906 20.73 -7.45 21.05
N SER A 907 20.55 -7.31 19.75
CA SER A 907 20.43 -8.42 18.81
C SER A 907 21.21 -8.14 17.55
N LEU A 908 21.97 -9.12 17.11
CA LEU A 908 22.67 -9.14 15.83
C LEU A 908 22.18 -10.33 15.03
N GLU A 909 21.70 -10.09 13.82
CA GLU A 909 21.21 -11.16 12.96
C GLU A 909 21.82 -11.06 11.56
N LEU A 910 22.23 -12.18 11.02
CA LEU A 910 22.54 -12.33 9.60
C LEU A 910 21.35 -13.07 8.96
N ARG A 911 20.60 -12.36 8.16
CA ARG A 911 19.35 -12.83 7.54
C ARG A 911 19.60 -13.19 6.08
N GLN A 912 19.16 -14.40 5.67
CA GLN A 912 19.11 -14.83 4.27
C GLN A 912 17.65 -15.08 3.89
N ALA A 913 17.08 -14.21 3.07
CA ALA A 913 15.72 -14.37 2.58
C ALA A 913 15.65 -15.14 1.27
N VAL A 914 14.67 -16.04 1.16
CA VAL A 914 14.34 -16.82 -0.05
C VAL A 914 12.83 -16.87 -0.19
N GLY A 915 12.26 -15.99 -1.00
CA GLY A 915 10.80 -15.84 -1.13
C GLY A 915 10.15 -15.50 0.22
N PRO A 916 9.13 -16.25 0.67
CA PRO A 916 8.46 -16.03 1.93
C PRO A 916 9.21 -16.56 3.15
N LEU A 917 10.40 -17.15 2.95
CA LEU A 917 11.23 -17.74 4.00
C LEU A 917 12.45 -16.89 4.28
N SER A 918 12.90 -16.86 5.53
CA SER A 918 14.19 -16.31 5.92
C SER A 918 14.91 -17.26 6.87
N PHE A 919 16.18 -17.52 6.58
CA PHE A 919 17.11 -18.23 7.44
C PHE A 919 17.98 -17.21 8.14
N ASN A 920 18.02 -17.23 9.46
CA ASN A 920 18.71 -16.23 10.23
C ASN A 920 19.71 -16.90 11.17
N LEU A 921 20.95 -16.44 11.15
CA LEU A 921 21.88 -16.65 12.24
C LEU A 921 21.69 -15.51 13.22
N ILE A 922 21.57 -15.84 14.48
CA ILE A 922 21.21 -14.89 15.53
C ILE A 922 22.26 -14.91 16.65
N SER A 923 22.50 -13.74 17.21
CA SER A 923 23.24 -13.56 18.45
C SER A 923 22.59 -12.45 19.24
N ASP A 924 22.14 -12.76 20.45
CA ASP A 924 21.55 -11.79 21.36
C ASP A 924 22.48 -11.59 22.55
N TYR A 925 22.46 -10.38 23.11
CA TYR A 925 23.20 -10.04 24.30
C TYR A 925 22.35 -9.17 25.21
N GLY A 926 22.51 -9.33 26.49
CA GLY A 926 21.75 -8.52 27.44
C GLY A 926 22.21 -8.68 28.88
N ASN A 927 21.83 -7.68 29.67
CA ASN A 927 21.94 -7.71 31.13
C ASN A 927 20.89 -6.79 31.74
N ALA A 928 20.46 -7.11 32.96
CA ALA A 928 19.69 -6.24 33.83
C ALA A 928 20.34 -6.23 35.21
N TRP A 929 20.49 -5.02 35.81
CA TRP A 929 21.23 -4.84 37.06
C TRP A 929 20.78 -3.58 37.80
N SER A 930 21.13 -3.51 39.11
CA SER A 930 20.81 -2.33 39.95
C SER A 930 22.04 -1.57 40.42
N SER A 931 23.22 -2.17 40.42
CA SER A 931 24.50 -1.56 40.82
C SER A 931 25.38 -1.21 39.63
N ASN A 932 26.66 -1.27 39.70
CA ASN A 932 27.58 -1.12 38.58
C ASN A 932 27.45 -2.32 37.61
N ILE A 933 27.66 -2.06 36.32
CA ILE A 933 27.57 -3.09 35.31
C ILE A 933 28.69 -4.12 35.52
N GLU A 934 28.28 -5.35 35.75
CA GLU A 934 29.21 -6.47 35.79
C GLU A 934 29.29 -7.05 34.37
N LYS A 935 30.30 -6.66 33.62
CA LYS A 935 30.51 -7.12 32.23
C LYS A 935 30.61 -8.64 32.12
N GLU A 936 31.13 -9.26 33.14
CA GLU A 936 31.28 -10.72 33.27
C GLU A 936 29.95 -11.47 33.37
N LYS A 937 28.85 -10.74 33.68
CA LYS A 937 27.49 -11.29 33.76
C LYS A 937 26.63 -10.96 32.54
N MET A 938 27.19 -10.42 31.47
CA MET A 938 26.45 -10.25 30.21
C MET A 938 26.04 -11.64 29.68
N VAL A 939 24.74 -11.78 29.41
CA VAL A 939 24.22 -12.96 28.72
C VAL A 939 24.47 -12.79 27.24
N ILE A 940 25.17 -13.74 26.65
CA ILE A 940 25.39 -13.79 25.19
C ILE A 940 24.89 -15.14 24.69
N THR A 941 24.02 -15.12 23.73
CA THR A 941 23.46 -16.31 23.10
C THR A 941 23.74 -16.34 21.63
N ALA A 942 23.79 -17.53 21.03
CA ALA A 942 23.88 -17.73 19.60
C ALA A 942 22.97 -18.87 19.15
N GLY A 943 22.48 -18.77 17.93
CA GLY A 943 21.59 -19.77 17.39
C GLY A 943 21.15 -19.50 15.96
N TYR A 944 20.12 -20.20 15.55
CA TYR A 944 19.49 -20.01 14.25
C TYR A 944 17.98 -19.89 14.38
N GLU A 945 17.39 -19.19 13.44
CA GLU A 945 15.95 -18.97 13.38
C GLU A 945 15.44 -19.07 11.94
N LEU A 946 14.32 -19.73 11.76
CA LEU A 946 13.54 -19.76 10.54
C LEU A 946 12.35 -18.82 10.69
N ARG A 947 12.13 -17.95 9.69
CA ARG A 947 10.94 -17.10 9.59
C ARG A 947 10.16 -17.43 8.34
N PHE A 948 8.85 -17.40 8.48
CA PHE A 948 7.91 -17.58 7.38
C PHE A 948 6.85 -16.48 7.41
N ALA A 949 6.71 -15.75 6.28
CA ALA A 949 5.66 -14.74 6.14
C ALA A 949 4.34 -15.39 5.71
N LEU A 950 3.31 -15.16 6.48
CA LEU A 950 1.94 -15.59 6.20
C LEU A 950 1.01 -14.36 6.20
N GLY A 951 0.92 -13.70 5.05
CA GLY A 951 0.20 -12.43 4.97
C GLY A 951 0.82 -11.37 5.91
N PRO A 952 0.03 -10.77 6.80
CA PRO A 952 0.54 -9.78 7.75
C PRO A 952 1.30 -10.40 8.93
N PHE A 953 1.37 -11.73 9.01
CA PHE A 953 2.01 -12.43 10.12
C PHE A 953 3.38 -12.96 9.74
N VAL A 954 4.30 -12.97 10.70
CA VAL A 954 5.57 -13.68 10.64
C VAL A 954 5.60 -14.75 11.71
N LEU A 955 5.72 -15.99 11.26
CA LEU A 955 5.98 -17.13 12.12
C LEU A 955 7.48 -17.33 12.18
N SER A 956 8.04 -17.40 13.36
CA SER A 956 9.46 -17.72 13.56
C SER A 956 9.64 -18.83 14.57
N GLY A 957 10.66 -19.63 14.35
CA GLY A 957 11.06 -20.68 15.27
C GLY A 957 12.52 -21.03 15.10
N GLY A 958 13.17 -21.38 16.18
CA GLY A 958 14.60 -21.66 16.18
C GLY A 958 15.10 -22.31 17.44
N ASP A 959 16.36 -22.62 17.41
CA ASP A 959 17.11 -23.09 18.58
C ASP A 959 18.29 -22.13 18.83
N ALA A 960 18.49 -21.72 20.07
CA ALA A 960 19.61 -20.91 20.49
C ALA A 960 20.11 -21.34 21.87
N GLN A 961 21.32 -21.02 22.18
CA GLN A 961 21.95 -21.37 23.45
C GLN A 961 22.92 -20.28 23.93
N PRO A 962 23.14 -20.17 25.23
CA PRO A 962 24.20 -19.32 25.77
C PRO A 962 25.58 -19.80 25.29
N ILE A 963 26.47 -18.85 24.98
CA ILE A 963 27.86 -19.12 24.61
C ILE A 963 28.82 -18.94 25.80
N ASP A 964 28.40 -18.32 26.87
CA ASP A 964 29.18 -18.04 28.06
C ASP A 964 29.01 -19.12 29.13
N ASP A 965 30.12 -19.46 29.83
CA ASP A 965 30.20 -20.57 30.80
C ASP A 965 29.65 -20.27 32.21
N TRP A 966 29.35 -19.04 32.49
CA TRP A 966 29.14 -18.59 33.86
C TRP A 966 27.76 -18.95 34.48
N GLU A 967 26.83 -19.48 33.69
CA GLU A 967 25.52 -20.01 34.16
C GLU A 967 25.36 -21.50 33.87
N ASN A 968 26.24 -22.35 34.01
CA ASN A 968 26.21 -23.83 33.99
C ASN A 968 25.08 -24.55 33.19
N GLU A 969 24.24 -23.87 32.44
CA GLU A 969 23.13 -24.44 31.68
C GLU A 969 23.28 -24.20 30.18
N LYS A 970 24.15 -24.96 29.52
CA LYS A 970 24.38 -24.94 28.07
C LYS A 970 23.40 -25.83 27.31
N LYS A 971 22.12 -25.68 27.49
CA LYS A 971 21.13 -26.43 26.69
C LYS A 971 20.47 -25.55 25.67
N PRO A 972 20.42 -25.95 24.37
CA PRO A 972 19.64 -25.24 23.37
C PRO A 972 18.17 -25.14 23.79
N VAL A 973 17.64 -23.93 23.74
CA VAL A 973 16.22 -23.70 24.01
C VAL A 973 15.50 -23.52 22.69
N ARG A 974 14.55 -24.42 22.43
CA ARG A 974 13.67 -24.32 21.27
C ARG A 974 12.54 -23.36 21.56
N TYR A 975 12.34 -22.41 20.68
CA TYR A 975 11.27 -21.41 20.81
C TYR A 975 10.45 -21.28 19.53
N PHE A 976 9.26 -20.72 19.67
CA PHE A 976 8.37 -20.38 18.57
C PHE A 976 7.73 -19.01 18.85
N ARG A 977 7.78 -18.12 17.86
CA ARG A 977 7.21 -16.76 17.94
C ARG A 977 6.22 -16.52 16.80
N LEU A 978 5.14 -15.87 17.12
CA LEU A 978 4.19 -15.29 16.16
C LEU A 978 4.23 -13.78 16.34
N ALA A 979 4.58 -13.06 15.29
CA ALA A 979 4.51 -11.61 15.27
C ALA A 979 3.59 -11.13 14.16
N LEU A 980 2.85 -10.06 14.40
CA LEU A 980 2.36 -9.21 13.33
C LEU A 980 3.59 -8.60 12.64
N THR A 981 3.51 -8.44 11.32
CA THR A 981 4.57 -7.73 10.61
C THR A 981 4.75 -6.38 11.26
N ASN A 982 5.76 -6.30 12.09
CA ASN A 982 6.13 -5.05 12.70
C ASN A 982 6.78 -4.16 11.64
N PRO A 983 6.45 -2.87 11.58
CA PRO A 983 7.24 -1.91 10.83
C PRO A 983 8.72 -1.89 11.23
N PHE A 984 9.11 -2.54 12.31
CA PHE A 984 10.50 -2.64 12.79
C PHE A 984 11.26 -3.83 12.24
#